data_35c5d7fcb51d625dd926e44521e8d033
#
_entry.id   35c5d7fcb51d625dd926e44521e8d033
#
_cell.length_a   1.000
_cell.length_b   1.000
_cell.length_c   1.000
_cell.angle_alpha   90.00
_cell.angle_beta   90.00
_cell.angle_gamma   90.00
#
_symmetry.space_group_name_H-M   'P 1'
#
loop_
_entity.id
_entity.type
_entity.pdbx_description
1 polymer ?
#
loop_
_entity_poly.entity_id
_entity_poly.type
_entity_poly.pdbx_seq_one_letter_code
_entity_poly.pdbx_strand_id
1 'polypeptide(L)'
;MSIKIALAGNPNCGKTTLFNDLTGSNQYVGNWPGVTVEKKEGRLKGQKDVVIQDLPGIYSLSPYTLEEVVARGYLVNEKPDAILNIIDGTNIERNLYLTTQLIELGIPVVMAVNMIDLVRKNGDKIDLKKLSAELGCQAVEISALKGEGSMKAAEMAVAAAKSGKAGELPHVFTGSVEHAIAHIEESIQGKVDDRFLRWYAVKLFERDDKVQQELKLDKALVDHIDLHIADCEKEMDDDAESIITNQRYAYINTVVEKAVRKKARVEHLTVSDKIDQVVTNRIFALPIFALIMFLMYALSMGTSIADGGISIGSFATDWTNDVLFGEIVPNALGGFLESVGVADWLYGLIMDGIVAGVGAVLGFVPQMLVLFFLLSILEDIGYMARVAFIMDRIFRKFGLSGKSFIPILVGTGCGVPGVMASRTIENERDRRMTIMTTCFIPCGAKMPIIGLIAGALFGGSSWVATSAYFIGFAAIIISGIILKKTKLFAGDPAPFVMELPAYHVPARGNVLRATWERGWSFIKRAGTVILAATIILWFLQGFGFENGAFTMVEDQDNSILAIVASAISWIFIPQGFGNWRATVASISGLIAKENVVGTFGVLYHYADELSDNGDEIWPEVAASFTAISAYSFMIFNLLCAPCFAAMGAIKREMNNGKWTAIAIGYMCLLAYCASLVVYQIGGLITGEVGFNIFTIVAVAIIVFTIYMLVRPNKYLNDNEVKIDVKKVAASK
;
A
#
# COMPACT_ATOMS: atom_id res chain seq x y z
N MET A 1 29.95 -33.02 -1.53
CA MET A 1 28.72 -32.30 -1.14
C MET A 1 28.96 -30.80 -1.34
N SER A 2 28.08 -30.08 -1.95
CA SER A 2 28.20 -28.64 -2.04
C SER A 2 27.89 -28.00 -0.69
N ILE A 3 28.72 -27.06 -0.25
CA ILE A 3 28.51 -26.30 0.99
C ILE A 3 27.44 -25.22 0.70
N LYS A 4 26.39 -25.18 1.51
CA LYS A 4 25.33 -24.17 1.43
C LYS A 4 25.50 -23.12 2.50
N ILE A 5 25.66 -21.86 2.12
CA ILE A 5 25.75 -20.72 3.03
C ILE A 5 24.50 -19.84 2.86
N ALA A 6 23.79 -19.57 3.94
CA ALA A 6 22.69 -18.62 3.95
C ALA A 6 23.23 -17.20 4.21
N LEU A 7 22.91 -16.25 3.33
CA LEU A 7 23.19 -14.83 3.54
C LEU A 7 21.96 -14.19 4.19
N ALA A 8 22.08 -13.83 5.46
CA ALA A 8 21.02 -13.22 6.25
C ALA A 8 21.40 -11.78 6.66
N GLY A 9 20.40 -10.95 6.97
CA GLY A 9 20.61 -9.59 7.46
C GLY A 9 19.38 -8.73 7.34
N ASN A 10 19.39 -7.60 8.02
CA ASN A 10 18.29 -6.65 8.02
C ASN A 10 18.10 -6.00 6.63
N PRO A 11 16.92 -5.47 6.33
CA PRO A 11 16.75 -4.61 5.16
C PRO A 11 17.75 -3.44 5.19
N ASN A 12 18.29 -3.09 4.03
CA ASN A 12 19.24 -1.99 3.82
C ASN A 12 20.64 -2.14 4.47
N CYS A 13 20.97 -3.26 5.07
CA CYS A 13 22.33 -3.51 5.61
C CYS A 13 23.41 -3.73 4.53
N GLY A 14 23.04 -3.73 3.23
CA GLY A 14 23.96 -3.96 2.11
C GLY A 14 24.05 -5.41 1.64
N LYS A 15 23.06 -6.26 1.99
CA LYS A 15 23.02 -7.69 1.69
C LYS A 15 23.11 -8.00 0.18
N THR A 16 22.29 -7.35 -0.64
CA THR A 16 22.32 -7.53 -2.11
C THR A 16 23.65 -7.08 -2.72
N THR A 17 24.27 -6.03 -2.19
CA THR A 17 25.59 -5.56 -2.64
C THR A 17 26.65 -6.62 -2.35
N LEU A 18 26.65 -7.17 -1.13
CA LEU A 18 27.57 -8.25 -0.75
C LEU A 18 27.34 -9.51 -1.59
N PHE A 19 26.09 -9.92 -1.79
CA PHE A 19 25.76 -11.07 -2.63
C PHE A 19 26.28 -10.93 -4.05
N ASN A 20 26.09 -9.77 -4.66
CA ASN A 20 26.60 -9.47 -6.02
C ASN A 20 28.13 -9.45 -6.07
N ASP A 21 28.78 -8.92 -5.04
CA ASP A 21 30.24 -8.93 -4.94
C ASP A 21 30.80 -10.35 -4.83
N LEU A 22 30.16 -11.21 -4.04
CA LEU A 22 30.61 -12.59 -3.82
C LEU A 22 30.33 -13.54 -5.00
N THR A 23 29.21 -13.36 -5.70
CA THR A 23 28.75 -14.31 -6.74
C THR A 23 28.99 -13.83 -8.17
N GLY A 24 29.10 -12.51 -8.40
CA GLY A 24 29.28 -11.93 -9.73
C GLY A 24 28.08 -12.23 -10.66
N SER A 25 28.36 -12.65 -11.91
CA SER A 25 27.34 -12.96 -12.93
C SER A 25 26.73 -14.38 -12.80
N ASN A 26 27.23 -15.21 -11.90
CA ASN A 26 26.80 -16.60 -11.73
C ASN A 26 25.63 -16.70 -10.73
N GLN A 27 24.50 -16.10 -11.07
CA GLN A 27 23.31 -16.03 -10.20
C GLN A 27 22.11 -16.68 -10.88
N TYR A 28 21.32 -17.38 -10.08
CA TYR A 28 19.97 -17.80 -10.43
C TYR A 28 18.97 -16.93 -9.69
N VAL A 29 18.03 -16.34 -10.42
CA VAL A 29 16.96 -15.50 -9.86
C VAL A 29 15.62 -16.15 -10.18
N GLY A 30 14.81 -16.37 -9.18
CA GLY A 30 13.46 -16.94 -9.28
C GLY A 30 12.61 -16.47 -8.12
N ASN A 31 11.49 -17.12 -7.89
CA ASN A 31 10.67 -16.86 -6.69
C ASN A 31 10.74 -18.08 -5.76
N TRP A 32 10.60 -17.85 -4.47
CA TRP A 32 10.41 -18.92 -3.51
C TRP A 32 9.12 -19.69 -3.83
N PRO A 33 9.10 -21.02 -3.72
CA PRO A 33 7.93 -21.82 -4.06
C PRO A 33 6.67 -21.37 -3.33
N GLY A 34 5.60 -21.08 -4.09
CA GLY A 34 4.30 -20.73 -3.54
C GLY A 34 4.13 -19.29 -3.05
N VAL A 35 5.15 -18.44 -3.18
CA VAL A 35 5.12 -17.03 -2.76
C VAL A 35 5.75 -16.10 -3.81
N THR A 36 5.44 -14.81 -3.71
CA THR A 36 5.98 -13.77 -4.62
C THR A 36 7.35 -13.22 -4.18
N VAL A 37 7.96 -13.80 -3.17
CA VAL A 37 9.26 -13.39 -2.63
C VAL A 37 10.38 -13.87 -3.56
N GLU A 38 11.29 -12.97 -3.92
CA GLU A 38 12.41 -13.27 -4.81
C GLU A 38 13.42 -14.20 -4.14
N LYS A 39 13.83 -15.26 -4.88
CA LYS A 39 14.90 -16.19 -4.48
C LYS A 39 16.13 -15.93 -5.33
N LYS A 40 17.27 -15.67 -4.69
CA LYS A 40 18.56 -15.51 -5.37
C LYS A 40 19.55 -16.53 -4.83
N GLU A 41 20.14 -17.30 -5.74
CA GLU A 41 21.14 -18.30 -5.44
C GLU A 41 22.35 -18.08 -6.35
N GLY A 42 23.56 -18.16 -5.82
CA GLY A 42 24.75 -17.94 -6.60
C GLY A 42 25.93 -18.77 -6.08
N ARG A 43 26.90 -19.03 -6.96
CA ARG A 43 28.14 -19.73 -6.60
C ARG A 43 29.21 -18.72 -6.20
N LEU A 44 29.95 -19.05 -5.12
CA LEU A 44 31.04 -18.21 -4.65
C LEU A 44 32.15 -18.12 -5.71
N LYS A 45 32.63 -16.92 -5.98
CA LYS A 45 33.78 -16.69 -6.87
C LYS A 45 34.99 -17.50 -6.40
N GLY A 46 35.60 -18.23 -7.30
CA GLY A 46 36.78 -19.06 -6.99
C GLY A 46 36.51 -20.40 -6.34
N GLN A 47 35.28 -20.69 -5.85
CA GLN A 47 34.90 -21.95 -5.20
C GLN A 47 33.56 -22.45 -5.73
N LYS A 48 33.59 -23.29 -6.78
CA LYS A 48 32.38 -23.79 -7.45
C LYS A 48 31.50 -24.70 -6.58
N ASP A 49 32.07 -25.26 -5.53
CA ASP A 49 31.38 -26.18 -4.60
C ASP A 49 30.64 -25.45 -3.48
N VAL A 50 30.74 -24.12 -3.39
CA VAL A 50 30.07 -23.30 -2.40
C VAL A 50 28.92 -22.53 -3.05
N VAL A 51 27.72 -22.73 -2.51
CA VAL A 51 26.50 -22.06 -2.92
C VAL A 51 26.08 -21.06 -1.85
N ILE A 52 25.85 -19.82 -2.26
CA ILE A 52 25.33 -18.77 -1.40
C ILE A 52 23.85 -18.56 -1.74
N GLN A 53 22.99 -18.71 -0.75
CA GLN A 53 21.57 -18.46 -0.84
C GLN A 53 21.28 -17.09 -0.20
N ASP A 54 20.83 -16.12 -1.02
CA ASP A 54 20.37 -14.83 -0.52
C ASP A 54 18.98 -14.99 0.11
N LEU A 55 18.84 -14.70 1.40
CA LEU A 55 17.56 -14.68 2.09
C LEU A 55 16.92 -13.29 1.97
N PRO A 56 15.60 -13.17 2.04
CA PRO A 56 14.94 -11.89 2.16
C PRO A 56 15.51 -11.07 3.32
N GLY A 57 15.47 -9.74 3.22
CA GLY A 57 15.84 -8.86 4.34
C GLY A 57 14.79 -8.95 5.44
N ILE A 58 15.20 -9.33 6.65
CA ILE A 58 14.30 -9.56 7.78
C ILE A 58 14.82 -8.86 9.03
N TYR A 59 13.91 -8.50 9.91
CA TYR A 59 14.28 -7.93 11.22
C TYR A 59 14.25 -8.99 12.33
N SER A 60 13.47 -10.04 12.15
CA SER A 60 13.28 -11.10 13.12
C SER A 60 12.96 -12.43 12.43
N LEU A 61 13.04 -13.55 13.15
CA LEU A 61 12.54 -14.85 12.70
C LEU A 61 11.09 -15.12 13.14
N SER A 62 10.39 -14.11 13.64
CA SER A 62 8.96 -14.19 13.95
C SER A 62 8.12 -14.12 12.68
N PRO A 63 6.99 -14.84 12.59
CA PRO A 63 6.27 -15.04 11.31
C PRO A 63 5.29 -13.92 10.97
N TYR A 64 5.71 -12.65 11.09
CA TYR A 64 4.85 -11.50 10.83
C TYR A 64 4.75 -11.12 9.35
N THR A 65 5.83 -11.30 8.58
CA THR A 65 5.89 -11.01 7.14
C THR A 65 6.13 -12.26 6.32
N LEU A 66 5.81 -12.22 5.02
CA LEU A 66 6.10 -13.34 4.11
C LEU A 66 7.61 -13.59 4.00
N GLU A 67 8.40 -12.54 4.01
CA GLU A 67 9.85 -12.56 3.97
C GLU A 67 10.43 -13.30 5.19
N GLU A 68 9.91 -13.01 6.38
CA GLU A 68 10.31 -13.67 7.63
C GLU A 68 9.92 -15.14 7.65
N VAL A 69 8.70 -15.47 7.17
CA VAL A 69 8.23 -16.86 7.04
C VAL A 69 9.13 -17.65 6.09
N VAL A 70 9.52 -17.05 4.95
CA VAL A 70 10.38 -17.69 3.95
C VAL A 70 11.80 -17.91 4.52
N ALA A 71 12.39 -16.87 5.12
CA ALA A 71 13.73 -16.96 5.69
C ALA A 71 13.80 -17.99 6.83
N ARG A 72 12.82 -17.96 7.74
CA ARG A 72 12.69 -18.95 8.83
C ARG A 72 12.53 -20.36 8.27
N GLY A 73 11.61 -20.55 7.30
CA GLY A 73 11.37 -21.85 6.67
C GLY A 73 12.62 -22.42 6.02
N TYR A 74 13.44 -21.58 5.38
CA TYR A 74 14.71 -22.00 4.80
C TYR A 74 15.73 -22.42 5.88
N LEU A 75 15.91 -21.60 6.93
CA LEU A 75 16.89 -21.86 7.96
C LEU A 75 16.56 -23.11 8.78
N VAL A 76 15.30 -23.33 9.10
CA VAL A 76 14.85 -24.47 9.93
C VAL A 76 14.75 -25.77 9.13
N ASN A 77 14.21 -25.72 7.88
CA ASN A 77 13.91 -26.94 7.09
C ASN A 77 15.08 -27.34 6.18
N GLU A 78 15.71 -26.38 5.45
CA GLU A 78 16.81 -26.66 4.53
C GLU A 78 18.16 -26.79 5.24
N LYS A 79 18.26 -26.29 6.46
CA LYS A 79 19.43 -26.43 7.37
C LYS A 79 20.76 -26.13 6.66
N PRO A 80 21.04 -24.87 6.30
CA PRO A 80 22.30 -24.52 5.65
C PRO A 80 23.51 -24.88 6.55
N ASP A 81 24.67 -25.11 5.93
CA ASP A 81 25.88 -25.49 6.65
C ASP A 81 26.48 -24.34 7.49
N ALA A 82 26.25 -23.09 7.10
CA ALA A 82 26.57 -21.88 7.85
C ALA A 82 25.69 -20.71 7.45
N ILE A 83 25.65 -19.70 8.32
CA ILE A 83 24.97 -18.42 8.10
C ILE A 83 26.02 -17.30 8.04
N LEU A 84 26.04 -16.53 6.96
CA LEU A 84 26.76 -15.27 6.86
C LEU A 84 25.77 -14.14 7.15
N ASN A 85 25.84 -13.60 8.37
CA ASN A 85 24.93 -12.53 8.80
C ASN A 85 25.58 -11.17 8.57
N ILE A 86 24.98 -10.34 7.70
CA ILE A 86 25.45 -8.99 7.43
C ILE A 86 24.77 -7.99 8.38
N ILE A 87 25.59 -7.17 9.02
CA ILE A 87 25.20 -6.21 10.06
C ILE A 87 25.58 -4.81 9.61
N ASP A 88 24.66 -3.87 9.70
CA ASP A 88 24.97 -2.45 9.54
C ASP A 88 25.71 -1.93 10.78
N GLY A 89 27.01 -1.63 10.63
CA GLY A 89 27.85 -1.12 11.71
C GLY A 89 27.44 0.28 12.21
N THR A 90 26.67 1.04 11.44
CA THR A 90 26.17 2.37 11.86
C THR A 90 24.94 2.25 12.78
N ASN A 91 24.20 1.13 12.69
CA ASN A 91 23.00 0.81 13.48
C ASN A 91 23.12 -0.59 14.11
N ILE A 92 24.22 -0.85 14.77
CA ILE A 92 24.59 -2.19 15.23
C ILE A 92 23.56 -2.79 16.22
N GLU A 93 23.05 -1.99 17.14
CA GLU A 93 22.11 -2.42 18.20
C GLU A 93 20.90 -3.16 17.62
N ARG A 94 20.29 -2.57 16.59
CA ARG A 94 19.12 -3.16 15.94
C ARG A 94 19.45 -4.42 15.14
N ASN A 95 20.59 -4.42 14.46
CA ASN A 95 21.00 -5.56 13.64
C ASN A 95 21.35 -6.77 14.51
N LEU A 96 21.84 -6.55 15.73
CA LEU A 96 22.15 -7.62 16.68
C LEU A 96 20.88 -8.35 17.16
N TYR A 97 19.69 -7.76 17.08
CA TYR A 97 18.45 -8.45 17.42
C TYR A 97 18.22 -9.70 16.56
N LEU A 98 18.37 -9.58 15.24
CA LEU A 98 18.34 -10.74 14.34
C LEU A 98 19.50 -11.69 14.61
N THR A 99 20.68 -11.15 14.89
CA THR A 99 21.89 -11.96 15.16
C THR A 99 21.69 -12.90 16.34
N THR A 100 21.09 -12.44 17.45
CA THR A 100 20.80 -13.28 18.62
C THR A 100 19.88 -14.45 18.26
N GLN A 101 18.86 -14.22 17.42
CA GLN A 101 17.94 -15.26 16.98
C GLN A 101 18.59 -16.27 16.01
N LEU A 102 19.51 -15.81 15.15
CA LEU A 102 20.26 -16.70 14.24
C LEU A 102 21.22 -17.63 15.00
N ILE A 103 21.84 -17.14 16.06
CA ILE A 103 22.74 -17.94 16.91
C ILE A 103 21.96 -19.04 17.65
N GLU A 104 20.74 -18.74 18.11
CA GLU A 104 19.86 -19.70 18.79
C GLU A 104 19.47 -20.90 17.93
N LEU A 105 19.55 -20.78 16.59
CA LEU A 105 19.33 -21.92 15.69
C LEU A 105 20.42 -23.00 15.75
N GLY A 106 21.54 -22.78 16.48
CA GLY A 106 22.63 -23.74 16.57
C GLY A 106 23.34 -24.01 15.23
N ILE A 107 23.16 -23.16 14.22
CA ILE A 107 23.88 -23.18 12.95
C ILE A 107 25.12 -22.26 13.09
N PRO A 108 26.31 -22.64 12.57
CA PRO A 108 27.47 -21.77 12.60
C PRO A 108 27.20 -20.41 11.98
N VAL A 109 27.38 -19.31 12.73
CA VAL A 109 27.15 -17.93 12.30
C VAL A 109 28.47 -17.18 12.19
N VAL A 110 28.63 -16.43 11.09
CA VAL A 110 29.72 -15.45 10.93
C VAL A 110 29.07 -14.07 10.72
N MET A 111 29.46 -13.11 11.56
CA MET A 111 29.00 -11.71 11.46
C MET A 111 29.90 -10.92 10.52
N ALA A 112 29.33 -10.35 9.46
CA ALA A 112 29.97 -9.40 8.57
C ALA A 112 29.51 -7.97 8.90
N VAL A 113 30.31 -7.22 9.66
CA VAL A 113 29.99 -5.84 10.05
C VAL A 113 30.30 -4.92 8.88
N ASN A 114 29.24 -4.51 8.18
CA ASN A 114 29.29 -3.68 6.97
C ASN A 114 29.28 -2.18 7.29
N MET A 115 29.51 -1.37 6.28
CA MET A 115 29.59 0.10 6.36
C MET A 115 30.69 0.59 7.33
N ILE A 116 31.76 -0.20 7.48
CA ILE A 116 32.85 0.15 8.40
C ILE A 116 33.57 1.45 8.01
N ASP A 117 33.55 1.79 6.73
CA ASP A 117 34.02 3.06 6.22
C ASP A 117 33.23 4.26 6.77
N LEU A 118 31.91 4.13 6.89
CA LEU A 118 31.05 5.14 7.53
C LEU A 118 31.25 5.19 9.05
N VAL A 119 31.39 4.05 9.70
CA VAL A 119 31.71 3.96 11.14
C VAL A 119 33.01 4.70 11.44
N ARG A 120 34.07 4.42 10.66
CA ARG A 120 35.35 5.11 10.79
C ARG A 120 35.28 6.61 10.49
N LYS A 121 34.52 7.01 9.44
CA LYS A 121 34.27 8.41 9.10
C LYS A 121 33.56 9.16 10.23
N ASN A 122 32.64 8.50 10.92
CA ASN A 122 31.95 9.06 12.07
C ASN A 122 32.87 9.15 13.31
N GLY A 123 34.03 8.49 13.30
CA GLY A 123 34.98 8.41 14.41
C GLY A 123 34.59 7.39 15.46
N ASP A 124 33.63 6.52 15.19
CA ASP A 124 33.20 5.43 16.03
C ASP A 124 34.18 4.23 15.89
N LYS A 125 34.27 3.39 16.92
CA LYS A 125 35.12 2.20 16.91
C LYS A 125 34.32 1.01 17.39
N ILE A 126 34.35 -0.08 16.64
CA ILE A 126 33.74 -1.37 16.98
C ILE A 126 34.86 -2.34 17.29
N ASP A 127 34.91 -2.90 18.52
CA ASP A 127 35.83 -3.93 18.91
C ASP A 127 35.27 -5.30 18.54
N LEU A 128 35.65 -5.80 17.36
CA LEU A 128 35.18 -7.09 16.86
C LEU A 128 35.55 -8.27 17.76
N LYS A 129 36.67 -8.19 18.49
CA LYS A 129 37.07 -9.28 19.39
C LYS A 129 36.11 -9.39 20.56
N LYS A 130 35.76 -8.26 21.16
CA LYS A 130 34.75 -8.21 22.23
C LYS A 130 33.39 -8.62 21.74
N LEU A 131 32.96 -8.09 20.56
CA LEU A 131 31.68 -8.42 19.94
C LEU A 131 31.60 -9.94 19.69
N SER A 132 32.66 -10.54 19.15
CA SER A 132 32.76 -11.98 18.91
C SER A 132 32.71 -12.81 20.20
N ALA A 133 33.39 -12.36 21.27
CA ALA A 133 33.41 -13.05 22.55
C ALA A 133 32.03 -13.01 23.26
N GLU A 134 31.35 -11.87 23.24
CA GLU A 134 30.04 -11.72 23.89
C GLU A 134 28.94 -12.49 23.14
N LEU A 135 29.00 -12.56 21.81
CA LEU A 135 27.98 -13.23 21.00
C LEU A 135 28.31 -14.69 20.63
N GLY A 136 29.51 -15.17 21.00
CA GLY A 136 29.91 -16.55 20.72
C GLY A 136 30.11 -16.87 19.23
N CYS A 137 30.20 -15.89 18.33
CA CYS A 137 30.39 -16.12 16.90
C CYS A 137 31.43 -15.20 16.29
N GLN A 138 32.07 -15.63 15.19
CA GLN A 138 33.17 -14.88 14.58
C GLN A 138 32.65 -13.60 13.91
N ALA A 139 33.41 -12.51 13.98
CA ALA A 139 33.09 -11.22 13.39
C ALA A 139 34.21 -10.73 12.47
N VAL A 140 33.82 -10.10 11.36
CA VAL A 140 34.72 -9.50 10.36
C VAL A 140 34.21 -8.14 9.89
N GLU A 141 35.11 -7.17 9.70
CA GLU A 141 34.80 -5.88 9.10
C GLU A 141 34.71 -6.01 7.60
N ILE A 142 33.66 -5.39 7.00
CA ILE A 142 33.51 -5.31 5.57
C ILE A 142 33.04 -3.91 5.13
N SER A 143 33.30 -3.58 3.88
CA SER A 143 32.62 -2.51 3.13
C SER A 143 32.16 -3.10 1.81
N ALA A 144 30.94 -3.61 1.76
CA ALA A 144 30.38 -4.28 0.59
C ALA A 144 30.36 -3.37 -0.65
N LEU A 145 30.17 -2.05 -0.45
CA LEU A 145 30.19 -1.06 -1.54
C LEU A 145 31.59 -0.92 -2.17
N LYS A 146 32.66 -1.08 -1.38
CA LYS A 146 34.05 -0.98 -1.86
C LYS A 146 34.66 -2.33 -2.17
N GLY A 147 33.96 -3.44 -1.89
CA GLY A 147 34.48 -4.80 -2.03
C GLY A 147 35.56 -5.17 -0.99
N GLU A 148 35.72 -4.36 0.10
CA GLU A 148 36.72 -4.60 1.13
C GLU A 148 36.21 -5.66 2.12
N GLY A 149 36.97 -6.71 2.35
CA GLY A 149 36.68 -7.75 3.31
C GLY A 149 35.59 -8.77 2.94
N SER A 150 34.90 -8.60 1.82
CA SER A 150 33.79 -9.48 1.39
C SER A 150 34.23 -10.93 1.22
N MET A 151 35.34 -11.18 0.49
CA MET A 151 35.86 -12.53 0.28
C MET A 151 36.34 -13.18 1.60
N LYS A 152 36.96 -12.41 2.48
CA LYS A 152 37.35 -12.88 3.79
C LYS A 152 36.19 -13.35 4.63
N ALA A 153 35.08 -12.60 4.60
CA ALA A 153 33.83 -12.98 5.26
C ALA A 153 33.29 -14.31 4.74
N ALA A 154 33.27 -14.48 3.39
CA ALA A 154 32.87 -15.75 2.79
C ALA A 154 33.79 -16.92 3.14
N GLU A 155 35.10 -16.72 3.12
CA GLU A 155 36.09 -17.75 3.53
C GLU A 155 35.90 -18.18 4.99
N MET A 156 35.62 -17.23 5.89
CA MET A 156 35.32 -17.52 7.30
C MET A 156 34.02 -18.32 7.42
N ALA A 157 32.98 -17.97 6.64
CA ALA A 157 31.72 -18.72 6.61
C ALA A 157 31.91 -20.15 6.08
N VAL A 158 32.73 -20.33 5.03
CA VAL A 158 33.13 -21.67 4.52
C VAL A 158 33.92 -22.48 5.58
N ALA A 159 34.81 -21.84 6.29
CA ALA A 159 35.57 -22.50 7.39
C ALA A 159 34.63 -22.90 8.52
N ALA A 160 33.71 -22.05 8.92
CA ALA A 160 32.68 -22.34 9.91
C ALA A 160 31.77 -23.52 9.47
N ALA A 161 31.32 -23.53 8.21
CA ALA A 161 30.55 -24.63 7.63
C ALA A 161 31.30 -25.96 7.67
N LYS A 162 32.59 -25.97 7.32
CA LYS A 162 33.44 -27.16 7.37
C LYS A 162 33.68 -27.67 8.80
N SER A 163 33.75 -26.78 9.80
CA SER A 163 33.92 -27.17 11.19
C SER A 163 32.64 -27.82 11.77
N GLY A 164 31.48 -27.44 11.28
CA GLY A 164 30.17 -27.90 11.75
C GLY A 164 29.89 -27.57 13.21
N LYS A 165 30.75 -26.77 13.87
CA LYS A 165 30.59 -26.37 15.26
C LYS A 165 29.92 -24.99 15.32
N ALA A 166 28.72 -24.92 15.91
CA ALA A 166 28.17 -23.66 16.37
C ALA A 166 29.01 -23.06 17.48
N GLY A 167 28.98 -21.74 17.63
CA GLY A 167 29.61 -21.07 18.77
C GLY A 167 28.88 -21.37 20.08
N GLU A 168 29.45 -20.91 21.18
CA GLU A 168 28.79 -20.99 22.48
C GLU A 168 27.54 -20.07 22.46
N LEU A 169 26.42 -20.59 22.98
CA LEU A 169 25.19 -19.81 23.08
C LEU A 169 25.35 -18.71 24.13
N PRO A 170 25.12 -17.46 23.80
CA PRO A 170 25.17 -16.37 24.78
C PRO A 170 23.99 -16.46 25.76
N HIS A 171 24.24 -16.05 27.00
CA HIS A 171 23.18 -15.93 28.02
C HIS A 171 22.37 -14.67 27.81
N VAL A 172 21.42 -14.76 26.89
CA VAL A 172 20.55 -13.63 26.50
C VAL A 172 19.48 -13.36 27.55
N PHE A 173 18.93 -14.43 28.14
CA PHE A 173 17.83 -14.36 29.10
C PHE A 173 18.35 -14.57 30.52
N THR A 174 17.61 -14.03 31.49
CA THR A 174 18.03 -14.10 32.92
C THR A 174 16.81 -14.33 33.83
N GLY A 175 17.06 -14.78 35.06
CA GLY A 175 16.05 -14.93 36.11
C GLY A 175 14.97 -15.96 35.78
N SER A 176 13.72 -15.61 36.08
CA SER A 176 12.54 -16.47 35.88
C SER A 176 12.33 -16.86 34.43
N VAL A 177 12.69 -16.00 33.48
CA VAL A 177 12.55 -16.25 32.04
C VAL A 177 13.48 -17.39 31.60
N GLU A 178 14.76 -17.33 31.99
CA GLU A 178 15.72 -18.40 31.68
C GLU A 178 15.29 -19.73 32.30
N HIS A 179 14.81 -19.70 33.55
CA HIS A 179 14.29 -20.87 34.24
C HIS A 179 13.08 -21.48 33.50
N ALA A 180 12.13 -20.67 33.07
CA ALA A 180 10.97 -21.14 32.30
C ALA A 180 11.36 -21.72 30.93
N ILE A 181 12.31 -21.07 30.23
CA ILE A 181 12.83 -21.59 28.95
C ILE A 181 13.52 -22.94 29.16
N ALA A 182 14.32 -23.11 30.23
CA ALA A 182 14.97 -24.38 30.55
C ALA A 182 13.95 -25.51 30.80
N HIS A 183 12.88 -25.25 31.53
CA HIS A 183 11.79 -26.23 31.70
C HIS A 183 11.08 -26.58 30.40
N ILE A 184 10.91 -25.61 29.50
CA ILE A 184 10.36 -25.87 28.16
C ILE A 184 11.32 -26.74 27.36
N GLU A 185 12.65 -26.48 27.40
CA GLU A 185 13.67 -27.33 26.76
C GLU A 185 13.57 -28.76 27.21
N GLU A 186 13.53 -29.00 28.53
CA GLU A 186 13.38 -30.33 29.12
C GLU A 186 12.08 -31.01 28.63
N SER A 187 11.01 -30.26 28.53
CA SER A 187 9.68 -30.78 28.14
C SER A 187 9.61 -31.20 26.66
N ILE A 188 10.42 -30.58 25.79
CA ILE A 188 10.43 -30.87 24.33
C ILE A 188 11.66 -31.69 23.92
N GLN A 189 12.56 -32.03 24.85
CA GLN A 189 13.75 -32.84 24.59
C GLN A 189 13.37 -34.18 23.94
N GLY A 190 14.09 -34.57 22.91
CA GLY A 190 13.79 -35.80 22.13
C GLY A 190 12.63 -35.68 21.13
N LYS A 191 11.86 -34.57 21.15
CA LYS A 191 10.82 -34.29 20.14
C LYS A 191 11.33 -33.42 18.98
N VAL A 192 12.46 -32.73 19.21
CA VAL A 192 13.09 -31.84 18.23
C VAL A 192 14.58 -32.22 18.11
N ASP A 193 15.22 -31.76 17.02
CA ASP A 193 16.67 -31.87 16.84
C ASP A 193 17.37 -31.01 17.92
N ASP A 194 18.33 -31.59 18.62
CA ASP A 194 19.04 -30.94 19.72
C ASP A 194 19.66 -29.58 19.35
N ARG A 195 19.99 -29.38 18.07
CA ARG A 195 20.52 -28.11 17.56
C ARG A 195 19.52 -26.98 17.68
N PHE A 196 18.23 -27.26 17.48
CA PHE A 196 17.15 -26.26 17.47
C PHE A 196 16.41 -26.21 18.80
N LEU A 197 16.80 -27.00 19.80
CA LEU A 197 16.10 -27.14 21.07
C LEU A 197 15.85 -25.78 21.72
N ARG A 198 16.91 -24.97 21.84
CA ARG A 198 16.84 -23.62 22.41
C ARG A 198 15.88 -22.71 21.65
N TRP A 199 15.98 -22.70 20.31
CA TRP A 199 15.15 -21.88 19.47
C TRP A 199 13.67 -22.27 19.60
N TYR A 200 13.35 -23.57 19.59
CA TYR A 200 11.99 -24.04 19.79
C TYR A 200 11.45 -23.68 21.17
N ALA A 201 12.23 -23.78 22.22
CA ALA A 201 11.83 -23.43 23.57
C ALA A 201 11.50 -21.93 23.70
N VAL A 202 12.34 -21.05 23.14
CA VAL A 202 12.08 -19.61 23.13
C VAL A 202 10.80 -19.29 22.31
N LYS A 203 10.59 -19.94 21.16
CA LYS A 203 9.39 -19.74 20.36
C LYS A 203 8.11 -20.27 21.02
N LEU A 204 8.20 -21.35 21.78
CA LEU A 204 7.09 -21.82 22.60
C LEU A 204 6.78 -20.86 23.73
N PHE A 205 7.82 -20.27 24.37
CA PHE A 205 7.64 -19.22 25.37
C PHE A 205 6.95 -17.99 24.79
N GLU A 206 7.29 -17.57 23.56
CA GLU A 206 6.61 -16.50 22.81
C GLU A 206 5.18 -16.89 22.35
N ARG A 207 4.71 -18.10 22.63
CA ARG A 207 3.42 -18.66 22.19
C ARG A 207 3.26 -18.67 20.67
N ASP A 208 4.34 -18.98 19.94
CA ASP A 208 4.31 -19.07 18.47
C ASP A 208 3.42 -20.25 18.02
N ASP A 209 2.21 -19.94 17.54
CA ASP A 209 1.21 -20.92 17.10
C ASP A 209 1.72 -21.88 16.03
N LYS A 210 2.62 -21.41 15.15
CA LYS A 210 3.18 -22.26 14.08
C LYS A 210 4.10 -23.32 14.63
N VAL A 211 4.88 -22.99 15.66
CA VAL A 211 5.75 -23.95 16.34
C VAL A 211 4.91 -24.99 17.09
N GLN A 212 3.86 -24.56 17.77
CA GLN A 212 2.95 -25.49 18.45
C GLN A 212 2.30 -26.48 17.47
N GLN A 213 1.86 -26.00 16.32
CA GLN A 213 1.26 -26.82 15.26
C GLN A 213 2.29 -27.76 14.58
N GLU A 214 3.52 -27.29 14.38
CA GLU A 214 4.60 -28.07 13.79
C GLU A 214 5.01 -29.24 14.67
N LEU A 215 5.17 -28.98 15.95
CA LEU A 215 5.58 -29.98 16.95
C LEU A 215 4.44 -30.94 17.35
N LYS A 216 3.19 -30.63 17.03
CA LYS A 216 2.00 -31.41 17.38
C LYS A 216 2.01 -31.83 18.85
N LEU A 217 2.30 -30.89 19.75
CA LEU A 217 2.35 -31.13 21.18
C LEU A 217 0.97 -31.59 21.67
N ASP A 218 0.96 -32.51 22.64
CA ASP A 218 -0.28 -32.91 23.30
C ASP A 218 -0.77 -31.78 24.22
N LYS A 219 -2.08 -31.76 24.47
CA LYS A 219 -2.72 -30.69 25.23
C LYS A 219 -2.18 -30.56 26.65
N ALA A 220 -1.86 -31.67 27.29
CA ALA A 220 -1.34 -31.67 28.65
C ALA A 220 0.04 -30.99 28.74
N LEU A 221 0.87 -31.19 27.71
CA LEU A 221 2.17 -30.56 27.65
C LEU A 221 2.04 -29.05 27.32
N VAL A 222 1.13 -28.66 26.44
CA VAL A 222 0.85 -27.25 26.17
C VAL A 222 0.37 -26.55 27.40
N ASP A 223 -0.61 -27.13 28.12
CA ASP A 223 -1.13 -26.58 29.38
C ASP A 223 -0.02 -26.45 30.46
N HIS A 224 0.95 -27.38 30.49
CA HIS A 224 2.11 -27.31 31.39
C HIS A 224 3.08 -26.16 31.01
N ILE A 225 3.39 -26.02 29.74
CA ILE A 225 4.22 -24.93 29.23
C ILE A 225 3.55 -23.56 29.50
N ASP A 226 2.26 -23.46 29.24
CA ASP A 226 1.50 -22.23 29.47
C ASP A 226 1.46 -21.81 30.93
N LEU A 227 1.53 -22.75 31.89
CA LEU A 227 1.63 -22.43 33.30
C LEU A 227 2.92 -21.67 33.62
N HIS A 228 4.07 -22.16 33.14
CA HIS A 228 5.37 -21.50 33.37
C HIS A 228 5.43 -20.13 32.70
N ILE A 229 4.83 -19.98 31.51
CA ILE A 229 4.77 -18.69 30.81
C ILE A 229 3.90 -17.71 31.62
N ALA A 230 2.71 -18.15 32.06
CA ALA A 230 1.78 -17.30 32.83
C ALA A 230 2.39 -16.81 34.15
N ASP A 231 3.22 -17.64 34.82
CA ASP A 231 3.93 -17.24 36.03
C ASP A 231 4.95 -16.12 35.73
N CYS A 232 5.68 -16.21 34.61
CA CYS A 232 6.61 -15.15 34.18
C CYS A 232 5.88 -13.87 33.77
N GLU A 233 4.78 -13.98 33.03
CA GLU A 233 3.95 -12.81 32.61
C GLU A 233 3.41 -12.06 33.84
N LYS A 234 2.98 -12.80 34.87
CA LYS A 234 2.50 -12.23 36.13
C LYS A 234 3.62 -11.56 36.94
N GLU A 235 4.83 -12.16 36.96
CA GLU A 235 5.96 -11.60 37.67
C GLU A 235 6.49 -10.33 37.02
N MET A 236 6.53 -10.31 35.67
CA MET A 236 7.08 -9.22 34.87
C MET A 236 6.06 -8.14 34.50
N ASP A 237 4.76 -8.37 34.74
CA ASP A 237 3.63 -7.47 34.37
C ASP A 237 3.64 -7.11 32.87
N ASP A 238 3.98 -8.09 32.01
CA ASP A 238 4.07 -7.90 30.56
C ASP A 238 3.73 -9.22 29.85
N ASP A 239 3.43 -9.16 28.54
CA ASP A 239 3.18 -10.37 27.75
C ASP A 239 4.49 -11.10 27.39
N ALA A 240 4.40 -12.38 27.09
CA ALA A 240 5.55 -13.27 26.84
C ALA A 240 6.44 -12.77 25.69
N GLU A 241 5.85 -12.23 24.62
CA GLU A 241 6.59 -11.69 23.46
C GLU A 241 7.37 -10.41 23.84
N SER A 242 6.72 -9.50 24.57
CA SER A 242 7.33 -8.29 25.08
C SER A 242 8.46 -8.59 26.06
N ILE A 243 8.30 -9.57 26.95
CA ILE A 243 9.32 -10.02 27.90
C ILE A 243 10.59 -10.48 27.16
N ILE A 244 10.44 -11.36 26.18
CA ILE A 244 11.57 -11.87 25.36
C ILE A 244 12.26 -10.71 24.62
N THR A 245 11.46 -9.83 24.02
CA THR A 245 11.98 -8.67 23.26
C THR A 245 12.76 -7.73 24.17
N ASN A 246 12.24 -7.40 25.34
CA ASN A 246 12.85 -6.49 26.31
C ASN A 246 14.17 -7.08 26.84
N GLN A 247 14.22 -8.37 27.17
CA GLN A 247 15.45 -9.01 27.63
C GLN A 247 16.53 -9.10 26.53
N ARG A 248 16.13 -9.37 25.28
CA ARG A 248 17.07 -9.33 24.14
C ARG A 248 17.70 -7.95 23.99
N TYR A 249 16.89 -6.88 24.02
CA TYR A 249 17.43 -5.52 23.91
C TYR A 249 18.30 -5.13 25.11
N ALA A 250 17.94 -5.54 26.33
CA ALA A 250 18.79 -5.33 27.52
C ALA A 250 20.17 -5.98 27.36
N TYR A 251 20.17 -7.24 26.88
CA TYR A 251 21.41 -7.96 26.57
C TYR A 251 22.22 -7.27 25.47
N ILE A 252 21.58 -6.93 24.34
CA ILE A 252 22.23 -6.25 23.22
C ILE A 252 22.85 -4.92 23.65
N ASN A 253 22.17 -4.13 24.46
CA ASN A 253 22.71 -2.88 25.00
C ASN A 253 23.96 -3.11 25.80
N THR A 254 24.01 -4.15 26.65
CA THR A 254 25.21 -4.55 27.42
C THR A 254 26.37 -4.93 26.50
N VAL A 255 26.09 -5.68 25.41
CA VAL A 255 27.10 -6.06 24.41
C VAL A 255 27.66 -4.83 23.70
N VAL A 256 26.77 -3.92 23.29
CA VAL A 256 27.14 -2.69 22.58
C VAL A 256 27.94 -1.76 23.46
N GLU A 257 27.57 -1.56 24.73
CA GLU A 257 28.36 -0.77 25.69
C GLU A 257 29.78 -1.28 25.86
N LYS A 258 29.99 -2.61 25.84
CA LYS A 258 31.31 -3.23 25.95
C LYS A 258 32.12 -3.18 24.64
N ALA A 259 31.46 -3.37 23.49
CA ALA A 259 32.14 -3.57 22.21
C ALA A 259 32.21 -2.31 21.34
N VAL A 260 31.34 -1.34 21.53
CA VAL A 260 31.22 -0.14 20.66
C VAL A 260 31.62 1.10 21.44
N ARG A 261 32.64 1.80 20.95
CA ARG A 261 33.02 3.12 21.47
C ARG A 261 32.54 4.16 20.48
N LYS A 262 31.41 4.76 20.77
CA LYS A 262 30.94 5.95 20.02
C LYS A 262 31.83 7.13 20.43
N LYS A 263 32.37 7.87 19.45
CA LYS A 263 33.05 9.11 19.73
C LYS A 263 32.06 10.00 20.46
N ALA A 264 32.42 10.46 21.69
CA ALA A 264 31.54 11.30 22.49
C ALA A 264 31.07 12.48 21.62
N ARG A 265 29.92 12.31 20.98
CA ARG A 265 29.19 13.42 20.44
C ARG A 265 28.69 14.16 21.68
N VAL A 266 29.21 15.36 21.92
CA VAL A 266 28.45 16.32 22.73
C VAL A 266 27.02 16.13 22.30
N GLU A 267 26.07 16.04 23.24
CA GLU A 267 24.62 15.81 23.00
C GLU A 267 24.03 16.89 22.09
N HIS A 268 24.50 16.95 20.88
CA HIS A 268 23.87 17.73 19.82
C HIS A 268 22.98 16.74 19.08
N LEU A 269 21.68 16.81 19.40
CA LEU A 269 20.62 16.30 18.55
C LEU A 269 21.01 16.54 17.11
N THR A 270 20.98 15.52 16.28
CA THR A 270 21.23 15.69 14.85
C THR A 270 20.24 16.70 14.28
N VAL A 271 20.53 17.29 13.14
CA VAL A 271 19.57 18.20 12.48
C VAL A 271 18.25 17.47 12.24
N SER A 272 18.31 16.18 11.90
CA SER A 272 17.11 15.33 11.75
C SER A 272 16.33 15.21 13.04
N ASP A 273 16.98 14.98 14.18
CA ASP A 273 16.30 14.84 15.48
C ASP A 273 15.63 16.16 15.90
N LYS A 274 16.26 17.30 15.61
CA LYS A 274 15.66 18.62 15.89
C LYS A 274 14.43 18.89 15.04
N ILE A 275 14.47 18.51 13.77
CA ILE A 275 13.32 18.62 12.87
C ILE A 275 12.21 17.68 13.36
N ASP A 276 12.57 16.42 13.71
CA ASP A 276 11.62 15.43 14.19
C ASP A 276 10.93 15.84 15.49
N GLN A 277 11.62 16.51 16.41
CA GLN A 277 10.98 17.05 17.63
C GLN A 277 9.81 18.01 17.33
N VAL A 278 9.86 18.72 16.21
CA VAL A 278 8.79 19.63 15.79
C VAL A 278 7.78 18.89 14.91
N VAL A 279 8.23 18.16 13.91
CA VAL A 279 7.39 17.53 12.88
C VAL A 279 6.61 16.33 13.44
N THR A 280 7.18 15.58 14.39
CA THR A 280 6.49 14.45 15.04
C THR A 280 5.85 14.81 16.37
N ASN A 281 5.86 16.08 16.75
CA ASN A 281 5.25 16.56 17.98
C ASN A 281 3.75 16.27 17.99
N ARG A 282 3.24 15.79 19.11
CA ARG A 282 1.84 15.38 19.28
C ARG A 282 0.80 16.44 18.90
N ILE A 283 1.13 17.73 19.05
CA ILE A 283 0.24 18.86 18.78
C ILE A 283 0.50 19.43 17.39
N PHE A 284 1.77 19.64 17.01
CA PHE A 284 2.15 20.31 15.77
C PHE A 284 2.17 19.39 14.54
N ALA A 285 2.28 18.08 14.70
CA ALA A 285 2.41 17.15 13.60
C ALA A 285 1.25 17.24 12.60
N LEU A 286 -0.01 17.23 13.07
CA LEU A 286 -1.19 17.30 12.21
C LEU A 286 -1.34 18.66 11.51
N PRO A 287 -1.18 19.83 12.19
CA PRO A 287 -1.16 21.14 11.52
C PRO A 287 -0.06 21.29 10.48
N ILE A 288 1.18 20.87 10.78
CA ILE A 288 2.30 20.92 9.82
C ILE A 288 2.00 20.05 8.61
N PHE A 289 1.50 18.84 8.86
CA PHE A 289 1.10 17.93 7.82
C PHE A 289 0.00 18.55 6.94
N ALA A 290 -1.06 19.09 7.52
CA ALA A 290 -2.14 19.76 6.79
C ALA A 290 -1.61 20.94 5.94
N LEU A 291 -0.67 21.72 6.47
CA LEU A 291 -0.05 22.84 5.75
C LEU A 291 0.78 22.33 4.54
N ILE A 292 1.61 21.31 4.72
CA ILE A 292 2.42 20.74 3.63
C ILE A 292 1.53 20.19 2.53
N MET A 293 0.46 19.47 2.90
CA MET A 293 -0.49 18.92 1.94
C MET A 293 -1.28 20.04 1.24
N PHE A 294 -1.71 21.06 1.97
CA PHE A 294 -2.37 22.22 1.38
C PHE A 294 -1.46 22.89 0.34
N LEU A 295 -0.19 23.15 0.66
CA LEU A 295 0.77 23.75 -0.28
C LEU A 295 0.99 22.85 -1.51
N MET A 296 1.10 21.54 -1.31
CA MET A 296 1.27 20.57 -2.41
C MET A 296 0.06 20.62 -3.36
N TYR A 297 -1.16 20.58 -2.83
CA TYR A 297 -2.37 20.66 -3.65
C TYR A 297 -2.59 22.04 -4.26
N ALA A 298 -2.31 23.11 -3.53
CA ALA A 298 -2.41 24.46 -4.05
C ALA A 298 -1.46 24.71 -5.25
N LEU A 299 -0.26 24.12 -5.22
CA LEU A 299 0.70 24.22 -6.32
C LEU A 299 0.37 23.30 -7.51
N SER A 300 -0.27 22.14 -7.25
CA SER A 300 -0.57 21.18 -8.31
C SER A 300 -1.96 21.35 -8.92
N MET A 301 -2.98 21.67 -8.11
CA MET A 301 -4.40 21.63 -8.49
C MET A 301 -5.17 22.89 -8.00
N GLY A 302 -4.51 23.92 -7.52
CA GLY A 302 -5.14 25.15 -7.07
C GLY A 302 -5.53 26.05 -8.24
N THR A 303 -5.94 27.28 -7.94
CA THR A 303 -6.23 28.31 -8.96
C THR A 303 -4.98 28.55 -9.82
N SER A 304 -5.18 28.61 -11.13
CA SER A 304 -4.11 28.84 -12.13
C SER A 304 -3.36 30.14 -11.87
N ILE A 305 -2.08 30.18 -12.23
CA ILE A 305 -1.27 31.41 -12.20
C ILE A 305 -1.86 32.47 -13.13
N ALA A 306 -2.47 32.05 -14.24
CA ALA A 306 -3.12 32.98 -15.18
C ALA A 306 -4.29 33.73 -14.53
N ASP A 307 -5.00 33.10 -13.58
CA ASP A 307 -6.15 33.65 -12.84
C ASP A 307 -5.76 34.26 -11.48
N GLY A 308 -4.48 34.56 -11.28
CA GLY A 308 -3.96 35.18 -10.06
C GLY A 308 -3.72 34.21 -8.91
N GLY A 309 -3.79 32.89 -9.15
CA GLY A 309 -3.46 31.86 -8.17
C GLY A 309 -1.97 31.49 -8.12
N ILE A 310 -1.66 30.33 -7.55
CA ILE A 310 -0.28 29.85 -7.37
C ILE A 310 -0.02 28.50 -8.04
N SER A 311 -1.01 27.92 -8.73
CA SER A 311 -0.89 26.59 -9.33
C SER A 311 -0.15 26.61 -10.66
N ILE A 312 1.02 25.97 -10.67
CA ILE A 312 1.78 25.67 -11.89
C ILE A 312 1.12 24.54 -12.67
N GLY A 313 0.55 23.58 -11.95
CA GLY A 313 -0.10 22.42 -12.55
C GLY A 313 -1.35 22.80 -13.34
N SER A 314 -2.24 23.62 -12.76
CA SER A 314 -3.44 24.10 -13.44
C SER A 314 -3.09 24.99 -14.63
N PHE A 315 -2.15 25.93 -14.50
CA PHE A 315 -1.68 26.75 -15.61
C PHE A 315 -1.23 25.91 -16.83
N ALA A 316 -0.44 24.87 -16.59
CA ALA A 316 0.01 24.00 -17.66
C ALA A 316 -1.11 23.10 -18.23
N THR A 317 -2.09 22.75 -17.41
CA THR A 317 -3.30 22.02 -17.82
C THR A 317 -4.21 22.87 -18.68
N ASP A 318 -4.49 24.12 -18.25
CA ASP A 318 -5.30 25.08 -19.01
C ASP A 318 -4.66 25.34 -20.39
N TRP A 319 -3.34 25.59 -20.42
CA TRP A 319 -2.63 25.74 -21.70
C TRP A 319 -2.76 24.48 -22.60
N THR A 320 -2.69 23.29 -22.00
CA THR A 320 -2.79 22.03 -22.76
C THR A 320 -4.22 21.82 -23.29
N ASN A 321 -5.24 22.12 -22.50
CA ASN A 321 -6.63 21.97 -22.89
C ASN A 321 -7.04 23.04 -23.90
N ASP A 322 -6.83 24.32 -23.60
CA ASP A 322 -7.38 25.42 -24.39
C ASP A 322 -6.55 25.63 -25.66
N VAL A 323 -5.20 25.66 -25.54
CA VAL A 323 -4.34 25.98 -26.67
C VAL A 323 -3.97 24.73 -27.49
N LEU A 324 -3.51 23.67 -26.85
CA LEU A 324 -3.05 22.49 -27.59
C LEU A 324 -4.21 21.67 -28.16
N PHE A 325 -5.15 21.25 -27.31
CA PHE A 325 -6.30 20.43 -27.71
C PHE A 325 -7.54 21.23 -28.07
N GLY A 326 -7.68 22.48 -27.65
CA GLY A 326 -8.79 23.37 -28.03
C GLY A 326 -8.54 24.05 -29.39
N GLU A 327 -7.29 24.47 -29.68
CA GLU A 327 -6.99 25.23 -30.91
C GLU A 327 -6.05 24.51 -31.86
N ILE A 328 -4.82 24.16 -31.44
CA ILE A 328 -3.75 23.71 -32.35
C ILE A 328 -4.11 22.38 -33.02
N VAL A 329 -4.45 21.37 -32.26
CA VAL A 329 -4.72 20.02 -32.77
C VAL A 329 -6.01 20.00 -33.59
N PRO A 330 -7.15 20.56 -33.12
CA PRO A 330 -8.37 20.61 -33.92
C PRO A 330 -8.23 21.37 -35.23
N ASN A 331 -7.63 22.55 -35.22
CA ASN A 331 -7.44 23.34 -36.43
C ASN A 331 -6.51 22.65 -37.43
N ALA A 332 -5.40 22.08 -36.97
CA ALA A 332 -4.45 21.39 -37.86
C ALA A 332 -5.04 20.10 -38.44
N LEU A 333 -5.67 19.27 -37.58
CA LEU A 333 -6.21 17.98 -38.00
C LEU A 333 -7.55 18.14 -38.73
N GLY A 334 -8.43 19.03 -38.25
CA GLY A 334 -9.72 19.35 -38.89
C GLY A 334 -9.51 19.91 -40.28
N GLY A 335 -8.66 20.93 -40.45
CA GLY A 335 -8.31 21.46 -41.77
C GLY A 335 -7.69 20.44 -42.72
N PHE A 336 -6.89 19.51 -42.21
CA PHE A 336 -6.36 18.39 -42.98
C PHE A 336 -7.49 17.43 -43.44
N LEU A 337 -8.37 17.01 -42.51
CA LEU A 337 -9.49 16.10 -42.81
C LEU A 337 -10.45 16.71 -43.82
N GLU A 338 -10.79 18.00 -43.71
CA GLU A 338 -11.61 18.73 -44.65
C GLU A 338 -10.95 18.82 -46.03
N SER A 339 -9.62 19.06 -46.09
CA SER A 339 -8.88 19.11 -47.36
C SER A 339 -8.87 17.79 -48.11
N VAL A 340 -8.94 16.67 -47.40
CA VAL A 340 -9.01 15.31 -47.97
C VAL A 340 -10.46 14.89 -48.31
N GLY A 341 -11.47 15.65 -47.85
CA GLY A 341 -12.87 15.35 -48.10
C GLY A 341 -13.37 14.10 -47.39
N VAL A 342 -13.02 13.97 -46.14
CA VAL A 342 -13.37 12.82 -45.29
C VAL A 342 -14.88 12.84 -45.01
N ALA A 343 -15.55 11.67 -44.98
CA ALA A 343 -16.95 11.54 -44.66
C ALA A 343 -17.28 12.03 -43.22
N ASP A 344 -18.44 12.68 -43.03
CA ASP A 344 -18.81 13.32 -41.75
C ASP A 344 -18.73 12.41 -40.54
N TRP A 345 -19.15 11.15 -40.67
CA TRP A 345 -19.05 10.19 -39.56
C TRP A 345 -17.60 9.88 -39.14
N LEU A 346 -16.67 9.88 -40.12
CA LEU A 346 -15.25 9.62 -39.85
C LEU A 346 -14.57 10.86 -39.29
N TYR A 347 -15.00 12.05 -39.74
CA TYR A 347 -14.60 13.34 -39.17
C TYR A 347 -14.99 13.39 -37.68
N GLY A 348 -16.25 13.10 -37.33
CA GLY A 348 -16.74 13.04 -35.97
C GLY A 348 -16.00 11.98 -35.11
N LEU A 349 -15.73 10.78 -35.65
CA LEU A 349 -14.95 9.77 -34.94
C LEU A 349 -13.54 10.26 -34.57
N ILE A 350 -12.89 10.95 -35.51
CA ILE A 350 -11.52 11.43 -35.29
C ILE A 350 -11.52 12.63 -34.35
N MET A 351 -12.38 13.61 -34.57
CA MET A 351 -12.39 14.85 -33.80
C MET A 351 -13.05 14.68 -32.44
N ASP A 352 -14.29 14.19 -32.38
CA ASP A 352 -15.05 14.11 -31.15
C ASP A 352 -14.78 12.82 -30.37
N GLY A 353 -14.48 11.72 -31.06
CA GLY A 353 -14.17 10.44 -30.41
C GLY A 353 -12.70 10.34 -29.97
N ILE A 354 -11.75 10.63 -30.89
CA ILE A 354 -10.32 10.40 -30.61
C ILE A 354 -9.67 11.65 -30.03
N VAL A 355 -9.75 12.79 -30.73
CA VAL A 355 -9.03 14.02 -30.32
C VAL A 355 -9.59 14.57 -29.03
N ALA A 356 -10.88 14.73 -28.93
CA ALA A 356 -11.54 15.20 -27.70
C ALA A 356 -11.32 14.22 -26.53
N GLY A 357 -11.50 12.91 -26.79
CA GLY A 357 -11.31 11.88 -25.75
C GLY A 357 -9.86 11.76 -25.26
N VAL A 358 -8.88 11.84 -26.17
CA VAL A 358 -7.44 11.84 -25.80
C VAL A 358 -7.07 13.16 -25.16
N GLY A 359 -7.57 14.28 -25.66
CA GLY A 359 -7.36 15.62 -25.14
C GLY A 359 -7.79 15.75 -23.69
N ALA A 360 -9.00 15.34 -23.38
CA ALA A 360 -9.54 15.36 -22.02
C ALA A 360 -8.64 14.60 -21.01
N VAL A 361 -7.94 13.54 -21.45
CA VAL A 361 -7.06 12.76 -20.58
C VAL A 361 -5.65 13.33 -20.53
N LEU A 362 -5.09 13.72 -21.69
CA LEU A 362 -3.74 14.30 -21.76
C LEU A 362 -3.70 15.70 -21.16
N GLY A 363 -4.81 16.42 -21.18
CA GLY A 363 -4.97 17.70 -20.52
C GLY A 363 -4.62 17.67 -19.04
N PHE A 364 -4.97 16.59 -18.33
CA PHE A 364 -4.62 16.41 -16.91
C PHE A 364 -3.17 15.98 -16.64
N VAL A 365 -2.40 15.59 -17.65
CA VAL A 365 -1.03 15.10 -17.47
C VAL A 365 -0.12 16.14 -16.83
N PRO A 366 -0.11 17.42 -17.22
CA PRO A 366 0.76 18.42 -16.61
C PRO A 366 0.52 18.57 -15.10
N GLN A 367 -0.74 18.68 -14.69
CA GLN A 367 -1.16 18.77 -13.29
C GLN A 367 -0.71 17.56 -12.49
N MET A 368 -0.87 16.36 -13.07
CA MET A 368 -0.44 15.11 -12.46
C MET A 368 1.08 14.99 -12.36
N LEU A 369 1.84 15.50 -13.33
CA LEU A 369 3.31 15.53 -13.29
C LEU A 369 3.81 16.43 -12.15
N VAL A 370 3.21 17.59 -11.96
CA VAL A 370 3.53 18.49 -10.84
C VAL A 370 3.23 17.79 -9.50
N LEU A 371 2.08 17.12 -9.38
CA LEU A 371 1.74 16.35 -8.18
C LEU A 371 2.75 15.22 -7.92
N PHE A 372 3.10 14.44 -8.93
CA PHE A 372 4.09 13.35 -8.78
C PHE A 372 5.47 13.86 -8.43
N PHE A 373 5.86 15.02 -8.96
CA PHE A 373 7.13 15.67 -8.65
C PHE A 373 7.19 16.07 -7.17
N LEU A 374 6.16 16.75 -6.66
CA LEU A 374 6.09 17.17 -5.26
C LEU A 374 6.01 15.96 -4.31
N LEU A 375 5.21 14.94 -4.65
CA LEU A 375 5.16 13.70 -3.87
C LEU A 375 6.50 12.97 -3.83
N SER A 376 7.21 12.91 -4.97
CA SER A 376 8.53 12.27 -5.02
C SER A 376 9.57 13.01 -4.19
N ILE A 377 9.48 14.34 -4.09
CA ILE A 377 10.30 15.15 -3.18
C ILE A 377 10.02 14.79 -1.72
N LEU A 378 8.74 14.75 -1.31
CA LEU A 378 8.36 14.43 0.07
C LEU A 378 8.75 13.00 0.47
N GLU A 379 8.67 12.07 -0.48
CA GLU A 379 9.08 10.68 -0.30
C GLU A 379 10.61 10.57 -0.15
N ASP A 380 11.37 11.20 -1.05
CA ASP A 380 12.85 11.15 -1.06
C ASP A 380 13.44 11.85 0.17
N ILE A 381 12.88 12.96 0.65
CA ILE A 381 13.28 13.62 1.91
C ILE A 381 13.04 12.70 3.13
N GLY A 382 12.14 11.71 3.04
CA GLY A 382 11.75 10.84 4.14
C GLY A 382 10.61 11.39 5.02
N TYR A 383 9.92 12.44 4.58
CA TYR A 383 8.79 13.03 5.32
C TYR A 383 7.59 12.08 5.42
N MET A 384 7.32 11.30 4.37
CA MET A 384 6.19 10.36 4.34
C MET A 384 6.29 9.27 5.40
N ALA A 385 7.51 8.86 5.79
CA ALA A 385 7.73 7.91 6.88
C ALA A 385 7.26 8.47 8.24
N ARG A 386 7.49 9.77 8.49
CA ARG A 386 7.03 10.46 9.71
C ARG A 386 5.51 10.55 9.77
N VAL A 387 4.90 10.88 8.65
CA VAL A 387 3.43 10.93 8.55
C VAL A 387 2.82 9.56 8.87
N ALA A 388 3.37 8.48 8.30
CA ALA A 388 2.93 7.13 8.60
C ALA A 388 3.07 6.78 10.09
N PHE A 389 4.18 7.17 10.73
CA PHE A 389 4.43 6.98 12.15
C PHE A 389 3.40 7.71 13.03
N ILE A 390 3.11 8.98 12.72
CA ILE A 390 2.14 9.78 13.48
C ILE A 390 0.73 9.17 13.38
N MET A 391 0.36 8.72 12.20
CA MET A 391 -0.98 8.23 11.91
C MET A 391 -1.19 6.77 12.33
N ASP A 392 -0.13 6.00 12.59
CA ASP A 392 -0.23 4.59 12.96
C ASP A 392 -1.11 4.38 14.20
N ARG A 393 -0.92 5.19 15.23
CA ARG A 393 -1.72 5.13 16.46
C ARG A 393 -3.23 5.32 16.24
N ILE A 394 -3.60 6.13 15.24
CA ILE A 394 -5.00 6.43 14.92
C ILE A 394 -5.57 5.28 14.08
N PHE A 395 -4.87 4.86 13.03
CA PHE A 395 -5.36 3.89 12.06
C PHE A 395 -5.45 2.46 12.63
N ARG A 396 -4.53 2.09 13.53
CA ARG A 396 -4.61 0.80 14.25
C ARG A 396 -5.92 0.61 15.01
N LYS A 397 -6.48 1.66 15.59
CA LYS A 397 -7.79 1.58 16.27
C LYS A 397 -8.92 1.15 15.33
N PHE A 398 -8.77 1.41 14.04
CA PHE A 398 -9.73 1.04 12.99
C PHE A 398 -9.33 -0.23 12.23
N GLY A 399 -8.29 -0.94 12.69
CA GLY A 399 -7.83 -2.18 12.06
C GLY A 399 -7.01 -1.98 10.78
N LEU A 400 -6.60 -0.75 10.47
CA LEU A 400 -5.72 -0.40 9.36
C LEU A 400 -4.30 -0.16 9.87
N SER A 401 -3.28 -0.49 9.09
CA SER A 401 -1.91 -0.14 9.44
C SER A 401 -1.67 1.37 9.25
N GLY A 402 -0.76 1.98 10.00
CA GLY A 402 -0.40 3.39 9.82
C GLY A 402 0.10 3.71 8.41
N LYS A 403 0.74 2.74 7.74
CA LYS A 403 1.15 2.86 6.34
C LYS A 403 -0.03 3.03 5.38
N SER A 404 -1.25 2.58 5.74
CA SER A 404 -2.47 2.74 4.93
C SER A 404 -2.91 4.18 4.80
N PHE A 405 -2.49 5.05 5.71
CA PHE A 405 -2.82 6.48 5.65
C PHE A 405 -2.23 7.18 4.42
N ILE A 406 -0.99 6.82 4.03
CA ILE A 406 -0.31 7.42 2.87
C ILE A 406 -1.10 7.22 1.58
N PRO A 407 -1.49 5.98 1.19
CA PRO A 407 -2.36 5.75 0.05
C PRO A 407 -3.67 6.53 0.09
N ILE A 408 -4.35 6.55 1.23
CA ILE A 408 -5.63 7.23 1.40
C ILE A 408 -5.46 8.74 1.20
N LEU A 409 -4.42 9.32 1.79
CA LEU A 409 -4.13 10.72 1.68
C LEU A 409 -3.79 11.13 0.24
N VAL A 410 -2.86 10.42 -0.39
CA VAL A 410 -2.50 10.65 -1.80
C VAL A 410 -3.73 10.51 -2.70
N GLY A 411 -4.65 9.62 -2.32
CA GLY A 411 -5.95 9.39 -2.96
C GLY A 411 -6.86 10.62 -2.96
N THR A 412 -6.72 11.57 -2.02
CA THR A 412 -7.49 12.83 -2.03
C THR A 412 -7.18 13.69 -3.25
N GLY A 413 -5.96 13.66 -3.75
CA GLY A 413 -5.60 14.30 -5.01
C GLY A 413 -6.00 13.45 -6.21
N CYS A 414 -5.51 12.21 -6.26
CA CYS A 414 -5.83 11.28 -7.34
C CYS A 414 -5.75 9.83 -6.85
N GLY A 415 -6.76 9.03 -7.23
CA GLY A 415 -6.84 7.61 -6.87
C GLY A 415 -5.72 6.76 -7.45
N VAL A 416 -5.16 7.12 -8.63
CA VAL A 416 -4.08 6.35 -9.27
C VAL A 416 -2.81 6.31 -8.42
N PRO A 417 -2.17 7.44 -8.06
CA PRO A 417 -1.01 7.43 -7.19
C PRO A 417 -1.35 6.95 -5.78
N GLY A 418 -2.58 7.21 -5.29
CA GLY A 418 -3.04 6.68 -4.02
C GLY A 418 -2.96 5.16 -3.96
N VAL A 419 -3.53 4.48 -4.94
CA VAL A 419 -3.44 3.01 -5.05
C VAL A 419 -2.00 2.53 -5.21
N MET A 420 -1.19 3.22 -6.03
CA MET A 420 0.23 2.86 -6.24
C MET A 420 1.08 3.01 -4.96
N ALA A 421 0.75 3.96 -4.09
CA ALA A 421 1.44 4.15 -2.82
C ALA A 421 1.24 2.96 -1.85
N SER A 422 0.23 2.11 -2.07
CA SER A 422 0.02 0.90 -1.27
C SER A 422 1.17 -0.11 -1.32
N ARG A 423 2.11 0.03 -2.26
CA ARG A 423 3.34 -0.80 -2.35
C ARG A 423 4.22 -0.70 -1.12
N THR A 424 4.12 0.38 -0.38
CA THR A 424 4.87 0.60 0.86
C THR A 424 4.36 -0.28 2.02
N ILE A 425 3.21 -0.94 1.84
CA ILE A 425 2.59 -1.83 2.83
C ILE A 425 3.09 -3.26 2.58
N GLU A 426 3.86 -3.79 3.50
CA GLU A 426 4.49 -5.11 3.41
C GLU A 426 3.47 -6.24 3.58
N ASN A 427 2.54 -6.09 4.54
CA ASN A 427 1.50 -7.08 4.77
C ASN A 427 0.49 -7.09 3.61
N GLU A 428 0.38 -8.23 2.92
CA GLU A 428 -0.47 -8.37 1.74
C GLU A 428 -1.97 -8.17 2.03
N ARG A 429 -2.45 -8.58 3.21
CA ARG A 429 -3.85 -8.39 3.63
C ARG A 429 -4.16 -6.91 3.84
N ASP A 430 -3.31 -6.22 4.59
CA ASP A 430 -3.45 -4.77 4.85
C ASP A 430 -3.30 -3.97 3.55
N ARG A 431 -2.39 -4.38 2.67
CA ARG A 431 -2.23 -3.78 1.33
C ARG A 431 -3.49 -3.92 0.50
N ARG A 432 -4.05 -5.14 0.40
CA ARG A 432 -5.30 -5.39 -0.35
C ARG A 432 -6.47 -4.59 0.23
N MET A 433 -6.62 -4.57 1.55
CA MET A 433 -7.67 -3.81 2.21
C MET A 433 -7.51 -2.31 1.95
N THR A 434 -6.29 -1.78 2.01
CA THR A 434 -5.99 -0.39 1.69
C THR A 434 -6.34 -0.06 0.24
N ILE A 435 -5.96 -0.91 -0.72
CA ILE A 435 -6.32 -0.73 -2.14
C ILE A 435 -7.84 -0.66 -2.32
N MET A 436 -8.61 -1.50 -1.62
CA MET A 436 -10.07 -1.54 -1.69
C MET A 436 -10.73 -0.29 -1.10
N THR A 437 -10.08 0.40 -0.19
CA THR A 437 -10.68 1.53 0.54
C THR A 437 -10.14 2.90 0.12
N THR A 438 -8.96 2.97 -0.49
CA THR A 438 -8.29 4.23 -0.86
C THR A 438 -9.14 5.12 -1.76
N CYS A 439 -9.91 4.54 -2.67
CA CYS A 439 -10.71 5.31 -3.64
C CYS A 439 -12.05 5.82 -3.09
N PHE A 440 -12.41 5.56 -1.84
CA PHE A 440 -13.64 6.11 -1.25
C PHE A 440 -13.53 7.61 -0.94
N ILE A 441 -12.32 8.10 -0.72
CA ILE A 441 -12.12 9.52 -0.50
C ILE A 441 -12.34 10.30 -1.81
N PRO A 442 -12.96 11.50 -1.76
CA PRO A 442 -13.07 12.36 -2.93
C PRO A 442 -11.69 12.74 -3.47
N CYS A 443 -11.47 12.54 -4.76
CA CYS A 443 -10.31 13.05 -5.50
C CYS A 443 -10.70 14.27 -6.35
N GLY A 444 -9.72 14.98 -6.91
CA GLY A 444 -9.96 16.15 -7.75
C GLY A 444 -11.01 15.91 -8.84
N ALA A 445 -10.95 14.79 -9.55
CA ALA A 445 -11.91 14.42 -10.59
C ALA A 445 -13.38 14.20 -10.11
N LYS A 446 -13.59 14.05 -8.80
CA LYS A 446 -14.93 13.93 -8.21
C LYS A 446 -15.51 15.29 -7.77
N MET A 447 -14.67 16.33 -7.70
CA MET A 447 -15.11 17.66 -7.26
C MET A 447 -16.16 18.30 -8.18
N PRO A 448 -16.07 18.18 -9.52
CA PRO A 448 -17.11 18.67 -10.42
C PRO A 448 -18.49 18.09 -10.11
N ILE A 449 -18.60 16.79 -9.82
CA ILE A 449 -19.88 16.16 -9.46
C ILE A 449 -20.43 16.75 -8.16
N ILE A 450 -19.55 16.96 -7.16
CA ILE A 450 -19.96 17.56 -5.89
C ILE A 450 -20.39 19.01 -6.10
N GLY A 451 -19.67 19.77 -6.93
CA GLY A 451 -19.98 21.15 -7.31
C GLY A 451 -21.33 21.26 -8.02
N LEU A 452 -21.55 20.42 -9.04
CA LEU A 452 -22.81 20.35 -9.77
C LEU A 452 -24.03 20.14 -8.84
N ILE A 453 -23.95 19.12 -7.98
CA ILE A 453 -25.07 18.80 -7.08
C ILE A 453 -25.23 19.87 -5.99
N ALA A 454 -24.13 20.38 -5.41
CA ALA A 454 -24.18 21.45 -4.43
C ALA A 454 -24.76 22.76 -5.00
N GLY A 455 -24.37 23.10 -6.23
CA GLY A 455 -24.86 24.30 -6.94
C GLY A 455 -26.33 24.16 -7.34
N ALA A 456 -26.67 23.13 -8.10
CA ALA A 456 -27.99 22.96 -8.68
C ALA A 456 -29.13 22.81 -7.67
N LEU A 457 -28.89 22.09 -6.54
CA LEU A 457 -29.99 21.73 -5.61
C LEU A 457 -29.83 22.28 -4.19
N PHE A 458 -28.61 22.70 -3.81
CA PHE A 458 -28.31 23.16 -2.45
C PHE A 458 -27.78 24.60 -2.38
N GLY A 459 -27.97 25.40 -3.47
CA GLY A 459 -27.61 26.81 -3.52
C GLY A 459 -26.11 27.07 -3.27
N GLY A 460 -25.22 26.20 -3.70
CA GLY A 460 -23.77 26.33 -3.52
C GLY A 460 -23.29 26.05 -2.09
N SER A 461 -24.06 25.31 -1.31
CA SER A 461 -23.76 25.04 0.10
C SER A 461 -22.44 24.28 0.30
N SER A 462 -21.47 24.92 0.98
CA SER A 462 -20.19 24.29 1.36
C SER A 462 -20.35 23.04 2.25
N TRP A 463 -21.49 22.89 2.93
CA TRP A 463 -21.77 21.72 3.75
C TRP A 463 -21.91 20.43 2.93
N VAL A 464 -22.42 20.53 1.70
CA VAL A 464 -22.55 19.37 0.79
C VAL A 464 -21.16 18.85 0.42
N ALA A 465 -20.25 19.74 0.02
CA ALA A 465 -18.87 19.37 -0.29
C ALA A 465 -18.14 18.79 0.95
N THR A 466 -18.30 19.43 2.09
CA THR A 466 -17.71 18.95 3.36
C THR A 466 -18.25 17.56 3.74
N SER A 467 -19.56 17.34 3.60
CA SER A 467 -20.20 16.06 3.91
C SER A 467 -19.68 14.92 3.03
N ALA A 468 -19.36 15.18 1.76
CA ALA A 468 -18.79 14.19 0.85
C ALA A 468 -17.47 13.62 1.35
N TYR A 469 -16.57 14.48 1.90
CA TYR A 469 -15.33 14.01 2.54
C TYR A 469 -15.60 13.18 3.79
N PHE A 470 -16.52 13.61 4.66
CA PHE A 470 -16.87 12.84 5.86
C PHE A 470 -17.47 11.48 5.51
N ILE A 471 -18.29 11.40 4.47
CA ILE A 471 -18.83 10.12 3.98
C ILE A 471 -17.70 9.21 3.48
N GLY A 472 -16.75 9.76 2.72
CA GLY A 472 -15.57 9.02 2.27
C GLY A 472 -14.76 8.44 3.44
N PHE A 473 -14.45 9.26 4.44
CA PHE A 473 -13.76 8.81 5.66
C PHE A 473 -14.57 7.77 6.44
N ALA A 474 -15.88 7.98 6.61
CA ALA A 474 -16.74 7.02 7.27
C ALA A 474 -16.78 5.68 6.53
N ALA A 475 -16.84 5.70 5.19
CA ALA A 475 -16.78 4.49 4.38
C ALA A 475 -15.46 3.74 4.56
N ILE A 476 -14.31 4.43 4.65
CA ILE A 476 -13.00 3.83 4.91
C ILE A 476 -12.99 3.15 6.29
N ILE A 477 -13.41 3.86 7.33
CA ILE A 477 -13.41 3.36 8.72
C ILE A 477 -14.35 2.15 8.86
N ILE A 478 -15.58 2.27 8.38
CA ILE A 478 -16.58 1.20 8.43
C ILE A 478 -16.06 -0.03 7.66
N SER A 479 -15.53 0.17 6.47
CA SER A 479 -14.94 -0.91 5.66
C SER A 479 -13.74 -1.56 6.36
N GLY A 480 -12.85 -0.76 6.95
CA GLY A 480 -11.69 -1.26 7.70
C GLY A 480 -12.12 -2.19 8.85
N ILE A 481 -13.07 -1.74 9.66
CA ILE A 481 -13.58 -2.52 10.81
C ILE A 481 -14.30 -3.79 10.33
N ILE A 482 -15.17 -3.68 9.32
CA ILE A 482 -15.96 -4.84 8.83
C ILE A 482 -15.06 -5.87 8.15
N LEU A 483 -14.16 -5.44 7.27
CA LEU A 483 -13.25 -6.33 6.54
C LEU A 483 -12.34 -7.10 7.50
N LYS A 484 -11.78 -6.46 8.52
CA LYS A 484 -10.97 -7.11 9.57
C LYS A 484 -11.73 -8.21 10.34
N LYS A 485 -13.05 -8.13 10.41
CA LYS A 485 -13.90 -9.16 11.05
C LYS A 485 -14.29 -10.30 10.11
N THR A 486 -13.75 -10.31 8.89
CA THR A 486 -13.95 -11.38 7.91
C THR A 486 -12.73 -12.31 7.88
N LYS A 487 -12.95 -13.60 7.56
CA LYS A 487 -11.87 -14.60 7.46
C LYS A 487 -10.77 -14.22 6.44
N LEU A 488 -11.10 -13.41 5.43
CA LEU A 488 -10.17 -13.02 4.36
C LEU A 488 -9.12 -12.00 4.83
N PHE A 489 -9.46 -11.14 5.80
CA PHE A 489 -8.65 -10.03 6.27
C PHE A 489 -8.39 -10.07 7.78
N ALA A 490 -8.79 -11.14 8.46
CA ALA A 490 -8.56 -11.32 9.89
C ALA A 490 -7.05 -11.38 10.20
N GLY A 491 -6.67 -10.95 11.39
CA GLY A 491 -5.30 -10.91 11.91
C GLY A 491 -4.95 -9.51 12.43
N ASP A 492 -3.94 -9.44 13.28
CA ASP A 492 -3.45 -8.16 13.80
C ASP A 492 -2.75 -7.35 12.71
N PRO A 493 -2.91 -6.02 12.70
CA PRO A 493 -2.13 -5.17 11.81
C PRO A 493 -0.65 -5.34 12.13
N ALA A 494 0.18 -5.49 11.08
CA ALA A 494 1.62 -5.62 11.26
C ALA A 494 2.16 -4.50 12.16
N PRO A 495 2.98 -4.80 13.16
CA PRO A 495 3.57 -3.77 14.01
C PRO A 495 4.37 -2.79 13.16
N PHE A 496 4.18 -1.50 13.43
CA PHE A 496 4.90 -0.45 12.73
C PHE A 496 6.34 -0.37 13.27
N VAL A 497 7.20 -1.24 12.77
CA VAL A 497 8.64 -1.23 13.07
C VAL A 497 9.35 -0.60 11.87
N MET A 498 9.40 0.73 11.83
CA MET A 498 10.13 1.44 10.77
C MET A 498 11.07 2.46 11.41
N GLU A 499 12.35 2.38 11.07
CA GLU A 499 13.28 3.47 11.35
C GLU A 499 12.86 4.69 10.55
N LEU A 500 12.81 5.84 11.22
CA LEU A 500 12.67 7.10 10.52
C LEU A 500 14.01 7.38 9.81
N PRO A 501 14.06 7.34 8.47
CA PRO A 501 15.29 7.61 7.74
C PRO A 501 15.78 9.03 8.05
N ALA A 502 17.09 9.26 8.13
CA ALA A 502 17.60 10.62 8.32
C ALA A 502 17.15 11.52 7.15
N TYR A 503 16.82 12.78 7.44
CA TYR A 503 16.53 13.74 6.38
C TYR A 503 17.74 13.95 5.49
N HIS A 504 17.53 13.92 4.20
CA HIS A 504 18.55 14.22 3.20
C HIS A 504 17.99 15.12 2.09
N VAL A 505 18.86 15.83 1.43
CA VAL A 505 18.46 16.66 0.29
C VAL A 505 18.04 15.74 -0.85
N PRO A 506 16.88 15.99 -1.49
CA PRO A 506 16.39 15.15 -2.57
C PRO A 506 17.41 15.04 -3.70
N ALA A 507 17.65 13.82 -4.14
CA ALA A 507 18.51 13.56 -5.28
C ALA A 507 17.75 13.90 -6.57
N ARG A 508 18.15 14.97 -7.27
CA ARG A 508 17.47 15.47 -8.48
C ARG A 508 17.20 14.38 -9.52
N GLY A 509 18.16 13.47 -9.73
CA GLY A 509 18.03 12.37 -10.68
C GLY A 509 16.94 11.36 -10.26
N ASN A 510 16.84 11.03 -8.97
CA ASN A 510 15.84 10.10 -8.45
C ASN A 510 14.43 10.69 -8.57
N VAL A 511 14.26 11.94 -8.15
CA VAL A 511 12.97 12.64 -8.19
C VAL A 511 12.46 12.76 -9.64
N LEU A 512 13.28 13.24 -10.57
CA LEU A 512 12.89 13.38 -11.97
C LEU A 512 12.58 12.04 -12.63
N ARG A 513 13.37 11.02 -12.34
CA ARG A 513 13.14 9.67 -12.88
C ARG A 513 11.84 9.08 -12.34
N ALA A 514 11.60 9.17 -11.03
CA ALA A 514 10.37 8.67 -10.40
C ALA A 514 9.13 9.40 -10.94
N THR A 515 9.21 10.72 -11.12
CA THR A 515 8.15 11.55 -11.73
C THR A 515 7.86 11.09 -13.15
N TRP A 516 8.89 10.93 -13.98
CA TRP A 516 8.75 10.51 -15.37
C TRP A 516 8.19 9.09 -15.49
N GLU A 517 8.69 8.14 -14.71
CA GLU A 517 8.19 6.75 -14.74
C GLU A 517 6.71 6.66 -14.37
N ARG A 518 6.28 7.44 -13.37
CA ARG A 518 4.86 7.54 -12.96
C ARG A 518 4.02 8.21 -14.04
N GLY A 519 4.47 9.33 -14.57
CA GLY A 519 3.81 10.08 -15.64
C GLY A 519 3.69 9.28 -16.94
N TRP A 520 4.78 8.66 -17.39
CA TRP A 520 4.78 7.82 -18.60
C TRP A 520 3.85 6.61 -18.47
N SER A 521 3.82 6.00 -17.28
CA SER A 521 2.88 4.91 -17.01
C SER A 521 1.41 5.36 -17.10
N PHE A 522 1.11 6.60 -16.74
CA PHE A 522 -0.22 7.18 -16.89
C PHE A 522 -0.54 7.45 -18.38
N ILE A 523 0.35 8.15 -19.11
CA ILE A 523 0.19 8.47 -20.54
C ILE A 523 -0.02 7.18 -21.37
N LYS A 524 0.77 6.14 -21.14
CA LYS A 524 0.64 4.88 -21.86
C LYS A 524 -0.73 4.22 -21.67
N ARG A 525 -1.32 4.34 -20.49
CA ARG A 525 -2.66 3.80 -20.21
C ARG A 525 -3.76 4.68 -20.80
N ALA A 526 -3.59 5.99 -20.73
CA ALA A 526 -4.49 6.93 -21.37
C ALA A 526 -4.60 6.64 -22.88
N GLY A 527 -3.46 6.47 -23.54
CA GLY A 527 -3.40 6.16 -24.98
C GLY A 527 -3.85 4.74 -25.37
N THR A 528 -4.25 3.89 -24.44
CA THR A 528 -4.75 2.53 -24.75
C THR A 528 -6.18 2.30 -24.27
N VAL A 529 -6.35 2.16 -22.95
CA VAL A 529 -7.65 1.76 -22.38
C VAL A 529 -8.68 2.87 -22.48
N ILE A 530 -8.26 4.11 -22.20
CA ILE A 530 -9.22 5.24 -22.21
C ILE A 530 -9.59 5.58 -23.64
N LEU A 531 -8.63 5.63 -24.57
CA LEU A 531 -8.91 5.83 -25.99
C LEU A 531 -9.90 4.79 -26.53
N ALA A 532 -9.70 3.50 -26.22
CA ALA A 532 -10.64 2.47 -26.65
C ALA A 532 -12.05 2.70 -26.05
N ALA A 533 -12.12 3.09 -24.78
CA ALA A 533 -13.39 3.36 -24.11
C ALA A 533 -14.11 4.60 -24.68
N THR A 534 -13.38 5.69 -25.00
CA THR A 534 -13.97 6.89 -25.59
C THR A 534 -14.49 6.63 -27.00
N ILE A 535 -13.78 5.87 -27.82
CA ILE A 535 -14.26 5.45 -29.15
C ILE A 535 -15.55 4.63 -29.05
N ILE A 536 -15.59 3.66 -28.11
CA ILE A 536 -16.80 2.85 -27.90
C ILE A 536 -17.98 3.72 -27.46
N LEU A 537 -17.76 4.65 -26.52
CA LEU A 537 -18.83 5.55 -26.06
C LEU A 537 -19.29 6.49 -27.17
N TRP A 538 -18.37 7.09 -27.90
CA TRP A 538 -18.71 7.93 -29.03
C TRP A 538 -19.62 7.18 -30.02
N PHE A 539 -19.27 5.93 -30.36
CA PHE A 539 -20.08 5.08 -31.22
C PHE A 539 -21.47 4.82 -30.61
N LEU A 540 -21.54 4.48 -29.33
CA LEU A 540 -22.80 4.19 -28.64
C LEU A 540 -23.70 5.44 -28.47
N GLN A 541 -23.10 6.63 -28.39
CA GLN A 541 -23.83 7.91 -28.32
C GLN A 541 -24.26 8.41 -29.67
N GLY A 542 -23.40 8.31 -30.69
CA GLY A 542 -23.66 8.87 -32.01
C GLY A 542 -24.53 8.00 -32.92
N PHE A 543 -24.68 6.70 -32.60
CA PHE A 543 -25.47 5.78 -33.43
C PHE A 543 -26.68 5.25 -32.68
N GLY A 544 -27.78 5.07 -33.40
CA GLY A 544 -29.02 4.57 -32.82
C GLY A 544 -30.04 4.13 -33.87
N PHE A 545 -31.28 4.00 -33.45
CA PHE A 545 -32.38 3.59 -34.32
C PHE A 545 -33.38 4.75 -34.47
N GLU A 546 -33.41 5.38 -35.66
CA GLU A 546 -34.33 6.41 -35.98
C GLU A 546 -35.23 5.92 -37.12
N ASN A 547 -36.57 6.01 -36.93
CA ASN A 547 -37.58 5.50 -37.88
C ASN A 547 -37.36 4.03 -38.29
N GLY A 548 -36.77 3.20 -37.43
CA GLY A 548 -36.50 1.78 -37.71
C GLY A 548 -35.26 1.51 -38.56
N ALA A 549 -34.50 2.53 -38.94
CA ALA A 549 -33.22 2.42 -39.61
C ALA A 549 -32.08 2.69 -38.62
N PHE A 550 -30.96 1.95 -38.76
CA PHE A 550 -29.72 2.22 -38.01
C PHE A 550 -29.00 3.37 -38.70
N THR A 551 -28.88 4.48 -38.01
CA THR A 551 -28.28 5.71 -38.54
C THR A 551 -27.54 6.45 -37.42
N MET A 552 -26.78 7.47 -37.81
CA MET A 552 -26.27 8.46 -36.89
C MET A 552 -27.45 9.31 -36.40
N VAL A 553 -27.64 9.38 -35.08
CA VAL A 553 -28.80 10.04 -34.48
C VAL A 553 -28.47 11.47 -34.07
N GLU A 554 -29.38 12.40 -34.41
CA GLU A 554 -29.28 13.78 -33.94
C GLU A 554 -29.78 13.91 -32.49
N ASP A 555 -30.82 13.14 -32.14
CA ASP A 555 -31.39 13.11 -30.81
C ASP A 555 -30.80 11.91 -30.01
N GLN A 556 -30.03 12.22 -28.98
CA GLN A 556 -29.38 11.22 -28.15
C GLN A 556 -30.33 10.30 -27.39
N ASP A 557 -31.60 10.68 -27.23
CA ASP A 557 -32.63 9.83 -26.64
C ASP A 557 -32.84 8.53 -27.45
N ASN A 558 -32.53 8.55 -28.76
CA ASN A 558 -32.61 7.41 -29.68
C ASN A 558 -31.30 6.64 -29.83
N SER A 559 -30.23 7.01 -29.12
CA SER A 559 -28.93 6.39 -29.21
C SER A 559 -28.93 4.97 -28.61
N ILE A 560 -27.98 4.14 -29.07
CA ILE A 560 -27.74 2.79 -28.46
C ILE A 560 -27.47 2.95 -26.98
N LEU A 561 -26.70 3.96 -26.58
CA LEU A 561 -26.36 4.20 -25.18
C LEU A 561 -27.61 4.50 -24.36
N ALA A 562 -28.55 5.32 -24.86
CA ALA A 562 -29.82 5.60 -24.18
C ALA A 562 -30.69 4.33 -24.05
N ILE A 563 -30.75 3.50 -25.08
CA ILE A 563 -31.47 2.21 -25.05
C ILE A 563 -30.87 1.27 -24.00
N VAL A 564 -29.54 1.09 -24.00
CA VAL A 564 -28.86 0.24 -23.04
C VAL A 564 -29.01 0.79 -21.62
N ALA A 565 -28.81 2.10 -21.43
CA ALA A 565 -28.97 2.74 -20.13
C ALA A 565 -30.40 2.63 -19.60
N SER A 566 -31.43 2.81 -20.46
CA SER A 566 -32.83 2.61 -20.09
C SER A 566 -33.13 1.18 -19.66
N ALA A 567 -32.49 0.19 -20.32
CA ALA A 567 -32.67 -1.22 -19.98
C ALA A 567 -32.08 -1.59 -18.59
N ILE A 568 -31.09 -0.84 -18.08
CA ILE A 568 -30.47 -1.06 -16.78
C ILE A 568 -30.84 -0.03 -15.71
N SER A 569 -31.47 1.07 -16.08
CA SER A 569 -31.85 2.19 -15.18
C SER A 569 -32.74 1.75 -14.01
N TRP A 570 -33.51 0.67 -14.17
CA TRP A 570 -34.38 0.12 -13.13
C TRP A 570 -33.57 -0.30 -11.87
N ILE A 571 -32.28 -0.63 -12.00
CA ILE A 571 -31.40 -0.95 -10.89
C ILE A 571 -31.26 0.25 -9.94
N PHE A 572 -31.32 1.47 -10.47
CA PHE A 572 -31.15 2.72 -9.71
C PHE A 572 -32.48 3.34 -9.22
N ILE A 573 -33.63 2.78 -9.59
CA ILE A 573 -34.94 3.22 -9.07
C ILE A 573 -34.98 3.23 -7.54
N PRO A 574 -34.50 2.18 -6.81
CA PRO A 574 -34.49 2.17 -5.35
C PRO A 574 -33.63 3.27 -4.72
N GLN A 575 -32.71 3.86 -5.49
CA GLN A 575 -31.80 4.94 -5.07
C GLN A 575 -32.29 6.34 -5.49
N GLY A 576 -33.42 6.43 -6.18
CA GLY A 576 -34.06 7.69 -6.55
C GLY A 576 -33.60 8.34 -7.85
N PHE A 577 -32.60 7.77 -8.54
CA PHE A 577 -32.12 8.27 -9.83
C PHE A 577 -32.21 7.24 -10.97
N GLY A 578 -33.28 6.46 -10.98
CA GLY A 578 -33.55 5.42 -11.99
C GLY A 578 -33.98 5.99 -13.36
N ASN A 579 -33.45 7.13 -13.79
CA ASN A 579 -33.60 7.65 -15.11
C ASN A 579 -32.41 7.30 -16.01
N TRP A 580 -32.61 7.23 -17.31
CA TRP A 580 -31.57 6.82 -18.25
C TRP A 580 -30.42 7.84 -18.32
N ARG A 581 -30.67 9.16 -18.19
CA ARG A 581 -29.65 10.21 -18.21
C ARG A 581 -28.68 10.07 -17.03
N ALA A 582 -29.18 9.91 -15.81
CA ALA A 582 -28.34 9.65 -14.64
C ALA A 582 -27.55 8.34 -14.77
N THR A 583 -28.14 7.31 -15.40
CA THR A 583 -27.49 6.03 -15.66
C THR A 583 -26.32 6.19 -16.64
N VAL A 584 -26.54 6.91 -17.76
CA VAL A 584 -25.48 7.25 -18.73
C VAL A 584 -24.35 8.03 -18.06
N ALA A 585 -24.71 9.09 -17.31
CA ALA A 585 -23.71 9.89 -16.59
C ALA A 585 -22.90 9.05 -15.58
N SER A 586 -23.53 8.09 -14.89
CA SER A 586 -22.82 7.17 -13.99
C SER A 586 -21.88 6.23 -14.74
N ILE A 587 -22.26 5.76 -15.93
CA ILE A 587 -21.42 4.88 -16.79
C ILE A 587 -20.24 5.68 -17.35
N SER A 588 -20.47 6.88 -17.88
CA SER A 588 -19.40 7.75 -18.40
C SER A 588 -18.40 8.11 -17.31
N GLY A 589 -18.87 8.31 -16.07
CA GLY A 589 -18.04 8.53 -14.89
C GLY A 589 -17.12 7.35 -14.50
N LEU A 590 -17.26 6.16 -15.10
CA LEU A 590 -16.29 5.08 -14.95
C LEU A 590 -15.06 5.30 -15.84
N ILE A 591 -15.18 6.02 -16.92
CA ILE A 591 -14.05 6.36 -17.79
C ILE A 591 -13.19 7.40 -17.08
N ALA A 592 -13.81 8.54 -16.80
CA ALA A 592 -13.24 9.64 -16.05
C ALA A 592 -14.37 10.31 -15.24
N LYS A 593 -14.14 10.61 -13.97
CA LYS A 593 -15.22 11.10 -13.08
C LYS A 593 -15.67 12.51 -13.45
N GLU A 594 -14.80 13.32 -13.98
CA GLU A 594 -15.09 14.66 -14.52
C GLU A 594 -16.08 14.61 -15.67
N ASN A 595 -16.08 13.56 -16.48
CA ASN A 595 -16.98 13.42 -17.62
C ASN A 595 -18.47 13.34 -17.22
N VAL A 596 -18.79 13.15 -15.96
CA VAL A 596 -20.20 13.13 -15.50
C VAL A 596 -20.89 14.45 -15.79
N VAL A 597 -20.21 15.58 -15.52
CA VAL A 597 -20.75 16.93 -15.74
C VAL A 597 -20.89 17.20 -17.24
N GLY A 598 -19.84 16.95 -18.02
CA GLY A 598 -19.88 17.09 -19.48
C GLY A 598 -20.95 16.20 -20.13
N THR A 599 -21.14 14.96 -19.62
CA THR A 599 -22.21 14.09 -20.09
C THR A 599 -23.59 14.68 -19.83
N PHE A 600 -23.85 15.28 -18.68
CA PHE A 600 -25.12 15.98 -18.43
C PHE A 600 -25.28 17.17 -19.35
N GLY A 601 -24.24 17.95 -19.64
CA GLY A 601 -24.32 19.04 -20.63
C GLY A 601 -24.80 18.57 -21.98
N VAL A 602 -24.17 17.53 -22.51
CA VAL A 602 -24.57 16.93 -23.78
C VAL A 602 -26.02 16.39 -23.73
N LEU A 603 -26.40 15.70 -22.64
CA LEU A 603 -27.73 15.11 -22.46
C LEU A 603 -28.84 16.15 -22.24
N TYR A 604 -28.50 17.38 -21.86
CA TYR A 604 -29.41 18.51 -21.74
C TYR A 604 -29.32 19.49 -22.93
N HIS A 605 -28.63 19.07 -24.03
CA HIS A 605 -28.48 19.83 -25.27
C HIS A 605 -27.83 21.21 -25.09
N TYR A 606 -26.89 21.33 -24.14
CA TYR A 606 -26.11 22.54 -24.02
C TYR A 606 -24.99 22.56 -25.07
N ALA A 607 -25.00 23.60 -25.93
CA ALA A 607 -24.18 23.66 -27.13
C ALA A 607 -22.78 24.28 -26.92
N ASP A 608 -22.59 25.01 -25.80
CA ASP A 608 -21.36 25.71 -25.50
C ASP A 608 -20.49 24.91 -24.48
N GLU A 609 -19.27 25.35 -24.21
CA GLU A 609 -18.42 24.78 -23.18
C GLU A 609 -19.05 25.01 -21.80
N LEU A 610 -19.04 23.94 -20.97
CA LEU A 610 -19.51 23.99 -19.61
C LEU A 610 -18.38 24.41 -18.66
N SER A 611 -18.73 25.20 -17.64
CA SER A 611 -17.84 25.39 -16.49
C SER A 611 -17.57 24.08 -15.76
N ASP A 612 -16.48 24.00 -15.01
CA ASP A 612 -16.10 22.80 -14.23
C ASP A 612 -17.24 22.28 -13.33
N ASN A 613 -18.08 23.17 -12.82
CA ASN A 613 -19.21 22.85 -11.95
C ASN A 613 -20.55 22.72 -12.71
N GLY A 614 -20.57 22.98 -14.02
CA GLY A 614 -21.76 22.92 -14.85
C GLY A 614 -22.83 23.94 -14.47
N ASP A 615 -22.44 25.17 -14.14
CA ASP A 615 -23.35 26.24 -13.66
C ASP A 615 -24.50 26.50 -14.65
N GLU A 616 -24.20 26.32 -15.92
CA GLU A 616 -25.08 26.59 -17.04
C GLU A 616 -26.27 25.61 -17.13
N ILE A 617 -26.11 24.39 -16.62
CA ILE A 617 -27.11 23.32 -16.62
C ILE A 617 -27.77 23.07 -15.26
N TRP A 618 -27.52 23.91 -14.27
CA TRP A 618 -28.12 23.74 -12.93
C TRP A 618 -29.65 23.70 -12.95
N PRO A 619 -30.36 24.56 -13.74
CA PRO A 619 -31.83 24.51 -13.82
C PRO A 619 -32.37 23.16 -14.31
N GLU A 620 -31.76 22.58 -15.35
CA GLU A 620 -32.13 21.31 -15.95
C GLU A 620 -31.87 20.13 -14.99
N VAL A 621 -30.73 20.16 -14.29
CA VAL A 621 -30.39 19.19 -13.25
C VAL A 621 -31.39 19.30 -12.10
N ALA A 622 -31.71 20.52 -11.65
CA ALA A 622 -32.67 20.76 -10.58
C ALA A 622 -34.10 20.30 -10.96
N ALA A 623 -34.48 20.40 -12.25
CA ALA A 623 -35.74 19.88 -12.75
C ALA A 623 -35.80 18.34 -12.83
N SER A 624 -34.65 17.70 -13.00
CA SER A 624 -34.54 16.24 -13.20
C SER A 624 -34.33 15.44 -11.90
N PHE A 625 -33.89 16.09 -10.83
CA PHE A 625 -33.57 15.45 -9.54
C PHE A 625 -34.28 16.15 -8.38
N THR A 626 -34.67 15.39 -7.37
CA THR A 626 -34.97 15.94 -6.05
C THR A 626 -33.68 16.11 -5.25
N ALA A 627 -33.69 16.92 -4.20
CA ALA A 627 -32.51 17.14 -3.38
C ALA A 627 -31.92 15.84 -2.82
N ILE A 628 -32.78 14.91 -2.36
CA ILE A 628 -32.36 13.62 -1.82
C ILE A 628 -31.86 12.67 -2.91
N SER A 629 -32.53 12.65 -4.07
CA SER A 629 -32.10 11.79 -5.18
C SER A 629 -30.76 12.23 -5.77
N ALA A 630 -30.52 13.53 -5.88
CA ALA A 630 -29.23 14.09 -6.30
C ALA A 630 -28.11 13.80 -5.30
N TYR A 631 -28.42 13.94 -4.01
CA TYR A 631 -27.45 13.60 -2.96
C TYR A 631 -27.11 12.11 -2.96
N SER A 632 -28.10 11.24 -3.18
CA SER A 632 -27.93 9.80 -3.37
C SER A 632 -27.06 9.48 -4.60
N PHE A 633 -27.30 10.15 -5.74
CA PHE A 633 -26.50 10.04 -6.96
C PHE A 633 -25.05 10.45 -6.72
N MET A 634 -24.83 11.56 -6.00
CA MET A 634 -23.50 12.02 -5.63
C MET A 634 -22.78 10.96 -4.79
N ILE A 635 -23.41 10.40 -3.75
CA ILE A 635 -22.82 9.35 -2.88
C ILE A 635 -22.47 8.11 -3.69
N PHE A 636 -23.36 7.68 -4.60
CA PHE A 636 -23.09 6.54 -5.45
C PHE A 636 -21.83 6.77 -6.30
N ASN A 637 -21.75 7.91 -7.00
CA ASN A 637 -20.60 8.23 -7.85
C ASN A 637 -19.30 8.48 -7.05
N LEU A 638 -19.43 8.90 -5.79
CA LEU A 638 -18.31 9.08 -4.89
C LEU A 638 -17.68 7.75 -4.46
N LEU A 639 -18.51 6.76 -4.10
CA LEU A 639 -18.06 5.51 -3.48
C LEU A 639 -17.95 4.35 -4.48
N CYS A 640 -18.58 4.39 -5.66
CA CYS A 640 -18.54 3.32 -6.65
C CYS A 640 -17.12 3.13 -7.22
N ALA A 641 -16.99 2.18 -8.13
CA ALA A 641 -15.71 1.92 -8.82
C ALA A 641 -15.09 3.24 -9.32
N PRO A 642 -13.79 3.45 -9.11
CA PRO A 642 -13.11 4.64 -9.59
C PRO A 642 -12.94 4.63 -11.11
N CYS A 643 -12.38 5.69 -11.69
CA CYS A 643 -12.11 5.78 -13.12
C CYS A 643 -11.22 4.61 -13.63
N PHE A 644 -11.28 4.33 -14.93
CA PHE A 644 -10.52 3.22 -15.54
C PHE A 644 -9.02 3.30 -15.27
N ALA A 645 -8.45 4.51 -15.19
CA ALA A 645 -7.05 4.68 -14.82
C ALA A 645 -6.75 4.12 -13.42
N ALA A 646 -7.60 4.41 -12.45
CA ALA A 646 -7.45 3.89 -11.09
C ALA A 646 -7.77 2.39 -11.00
N MET A 647 -8.77 1.89 -11.74
CA MET A 647 -9.03 0.45 -11.86
C MET A 647 -7.83 -0.31 -12.45
N GLY A 648 -7.16 0.29 -13.44
CA GLY A 648 -5.90 -0.23 -13.98
C GLY A 648 -4.76 -0.27 -12.95
N ALA A 649 -4.68 0.73 -12.05
CA ALA A 649 -3.76 0.72 -10.92
C ALA A 649 -4.11 -0.39 -9.92
N ILE A 650 -5.40 -0.54 -9.56
CA ILE A 650 -5.90 -1.61 -8.69
C ILE A 650 -5.52 -2.99 -9.26
N LYS A 651 -5.76 -3.23 -10.56
CA LYS A 651 -5.40 -4.48 -11.23
C LYS A 651 -3.91 -4.79 -11.11
N ARG A 652 -3.06 -3.77 -11.26
CA ARG A 652 -1.61 -3.94 -11.18
C ARG A 652 -1.13 -4.20 -9.75
N GLU A 653 -1.64 -3.46 -8.77
CA GLU A 653 -1.20 -3.59 -7.38
C GLU A 653 -1.78 -4.84 -6.70
N MET A 654 -2.98 -5.30 -7.11
CA MET A 654 -3.56 -6.59 -6.68
C MET A 654 -2.83 -7.79 -7.30
N ASN A 655 -2.23 -7.62 -8.49
CA ASN A 655 -1.55 -8.66 -9.28
C ASN A 655 -2.34 -9.98 -9.38
N ASN A 656 -3.67 -9.91 -9.30
CA ASN A 656 -4.57 -11.06 -9.31
C ASN A 656 -5.96 -10.63 -9.80
N GLY A 657 -6.44 -11.22 -10.90
CA GLY A 657 -7.73 -10.88 -11.50
C GLY A 657 -8.92 -11.10 -10.56
N LYS A 658 -8.90 -12.18 -9.76
CA LYS A 658 -9.95 -12.47 -8.78
C LYS A 658 -10.04 -11.39 -7.69
N TRP A 659 -8.90 -10.97 -7.14
CA TRP A 659 -8.87 -9.91 -6.13
C TRP A 659 -9.23 -8.54 -6.70
N THR A 660 -8.88 -8.28 -7.96
CA THR A 660 -9.31 -7.06 -8.67
C THR A 660 -10.83 -7.01 -8.80
N ALA A 661 -11.46 -8.12 -9.23
CA ALA A 661 -12.90 -8.22 -9.35
C ALA A 661 -13.62 -8.09 -7.99
N ILE A 662 -13.07 -8.69 -6.93
CA ILE A 662 -13.59 -8.56 -5.56
C ILE A 662 -13.50 -7.09 -5.10
N ALA A 663 -12.39 -6.40 -5.36
CA ALA A 663 -12.20 -5.01 -4.97
C ALA A 663 -13.23 -4.09 -5.66
N ILE A 664 -13.36 -4.19 -6.98
CA ILE A 664 -14.30 -3.40 -7.76
C ILE A 664 -15.74 -3.73 -7.36
N GLY A 665 -16.08 -5.01 -7.23
CA GLY A 665 -17.41 -5.45 -6.80
C GLY A 665 -17.77 -4.96 -5.40
N TYR A 666 -16.82 -4.96 -4.47
CA TYR A 666 -17.00 -4.42 -3.13
C TYR A 666 -17.30 -2.92 -3.13
N MET A 667 -16.53 -2.13 -3.92
CA MET A 667 -16.74 -0.69 -4.05
C MET A 667 -18.14 -0.39 -4.61
N CYS A 668 -18.55 -1.07 -5.67
CA CYS A 668 -19.89 -0.90 -6.26
C CYS A 668 -20.99 -1.30 -5.29
N LEU A 669 -20.85 -2.42 -4.57
CA LEU A 669 -21.82 -2.88 -3.60
C LEU A 669 -21.98 -1.89 -2.43
N LEU A 670 -20.85 -1.40 -1.89
CA LEU A 670 -20.88 -0.41 -0.80
C LEU A 670 -21.55 0.88 -1.25
N ALA A 671 -21.19 1.37 -2.44
CA ALA A 671 -21.80 2.56 -3.04
C ALA A 671 -23.31 2.41 -3.21
N TYR A 672 -23.74 1.24 -3.72
CA TYR A 672 -25.15 0.92 -3.89
C TYR A 672 -25.90 0.91 -2.55
N CYS A 673 -25.35 0.24 -1.54
CA CYS A 673 -25.95 0.17 -0.20
C CYS A 673 -26.02 1.56 0.46
N ALA A 674 -24.94 2.34 0.38
CA ALA A 674 -24.88 3.67 0.99
C ALA A 674 -25.88 4.63 0.35
N SER A 675 -25.93 4.68 -0.97
CA SER A 675 -26.83 5.55 -1.73
C SER A 675 -28.30 5.14 -1.51
N LEU A 676 -28.62 3.85 -1.50
CA LEU A 676 -29.96 3.33 -1.20
C LEU A 676 -30.41 3.74 0.22
N VAL A 677 -29.55 3.59 1.22
CA VAL A 677 -29.84 4.00 2.60
C VAL A 677 -30.14 5.50 2.66
N VAL A 678 -29.31 6.33 2.01
CA VAL A 678 -29.50 7.77 2.00
C VAL A 678 -30.81 8.16 1.35
N TYR A 679 -31.15 7.61 0.18
CA TYR A 679 -32.39 7.91 -0.50
C TYR A 679 -33.63 7.44 0.27
N GLN A 680 -33.66 6.19 0.71
CA GLN A 680 -34.84 5.63 1.37
C GLN A 680 -35.07 6.22 2.76
N ILE A 681 -34.04 6.40 3.56
CA ILE A 681 -34.19 6.96 4.91
C ILE A 681 -34.33 8.48 4.84
N GLY A 682 -33.50 9.16 4.03
CA GLY A 682 -33.59 10.60 3.82
C GLY A 682 -34.95 10.99 3.24
N GLY A 683 -35.41 10.30 2.21
CA GLY A 683 -36.71 10.54 1.58
C GLY A 683 -37.90 10.24 2.50
N LEU A 684 -37.78 9.25 3.40
CA LEU A 684 -38.80 9.01 4.44
C LEU A 684 -38.87 10.17 5.46
N ILE A 685 -37.73 10.75 5.84
CA ILE A 685 -37.66 11.87 6.79
C ILE A 685 -38.20 13.15 6.15
N THR A 686 -37.90 13.41 4.88
CA THR A 686 -38.39 14.59 4.15
C THR A 686 -39.80 14.44 3.62
N GLY A 687 -40.36 13.23 3.65
CA GLY A 687 -41.72 12.94 3.10
C GLY A 687 -41.74 12.75 1.58
N GLU A 688 -40.59 12.73 0.91
CA GLU A 688 -40.47 12.49 -0.53
C GLU A 688 -40.76 11.03 -0.93
N VAL A 689 -40.42 10.10 -0.03
CA VAL A 689 -40.58 8.66 -0.24
C VAL A 689 -41.49 8.09 0.81
N GLY A 690 -42.54 7.38 0.37
CA GLY A 690 -43.40 6.60 1.26
C GLY A 690 -42.70 5.31 1.72
N PHE A 691 -43.20 4.75 2.84
CA PHE A 691 -42.70 3.47 3.34
C PHE A 691 -42.94 2.35 2.31
N ASN A 692 -41.86 1.72 1.85
CA ASN A 692 -41.90 0.68 0.83
C ASN A 692 -40.92 -0.47 1.15
N ILE A 693 -40.86 -1.50 0.32
CA ILE A 693 -40.00 -2.67 0.51
C ILE A 693 -38.51 -2.28 0.55
N PHE A 694 -38.09 -1.26 -0.20
CA PHE A 694 -36.69 -0.81 -0.23
C PHE A 694 -36.32 -0.04 1.04
N THR A 695 -37.29 0.58 1.72
CA THR A 695 -37.11 1.16 3.06
C THR A 695 -36.78 0.07 4.07
N ILE A 696 -37.46 -1.08 3.99
CA ILE A 696 -37.15 -2.23 4.86
C ILE A 696 -35.74 -2.74 4.58
N VAL A 697 -35.34 -2.84 3.30
CA VAL A 697 -34.00 -3.24 2.89
C VAL A 697 -32.95 -2.24 3.42
N ALA A 698 -33.21 -0.93 3.32
CA ALA A 698 -32.30 0.10 3.85
C ALA A 698 -32.11 -0.02 5.38
N VAL A 699 -33.20 -0.24 6.13
CA VAL A 699 -33.12 -0.49 7.57
C VAL A 699 -32.35 -1.79 7.88
N ALA A 700 -32.57 -2.85 7.10
CA ALA A 700 -31.83 -4.11 7.27
C ALA A 700 -30.31 -3.91 7.01
N ILE A 701 -29.93 -3.12 6.01
CA ILE A 701 -28.53 -2.77 5.74
C ILE A 701 -27.91 -2.00 6.93
N ILE A 702 -28.62 -1.04 7.50
CA ILE A 702 -28.16 -0.29 8.67
C ILE A 702 -27.97 -1.23 9.85
N VAL A 703 -28.97 -2.06 10.16
CA VAL A 703 -28.90 -3.02 11.27
C VAL A 703 -27.77 -4.01 11.06
N PHE A 704 -27.59 -4.53 9.84
CA PHE A 704 -26.48 -5.42 9.50
C PHE A 704 -25.12 -4.73 9.67
N THR A 705 -24.99 -3.49 9.23
CA THR A 705 -23.76 -2.69 9.37
C THR A 705 -23.43 -2.48 10.84
N ILE A 706 -24.42 -2.06 11.65
CA ILE A 706 -24.25 -1.88 13.10
C ILE A 706 -23.88 -3.22 13.77
N TYR A 707 -24.57 -4.31 13.41
CA TYR A 707 -24.24 -5.64 13.91
C TYR A 707 -22.80 -6.02 13.60
N MET A 708 -22.34 -5.78 12.36
CA MET A 708 -20.95 -6.07 11.95
C MET A 708 -19.93 -5.17 12.66
N LEU A 709 -20.29 -3.93 12.99
CA LEU A 709 -19.43 -3.02 13.75
C LEU A 709 -19.29 -3.43 15.22
N VAL A 710 -20.37 -3.92 15.84
CA VAL A 710 -20.41 -4.26 17.28
C VAL A 710 -19.96 -5.71 17.54
N ARG A 711 -20.20 -6.62 16.59
CA ARG A 711 -19.86 -8.03 16.73
C ARG A 711 -18.36 -8.19 17.08
N PRO A 712 -18.01 -9.01 18.11
CA PRO A 712 -16.61 -9.32 18.41
C PRO A 712 -15.95 -10.05 17.23
N ASN A 713 -14.65 -9.82 17.06
CA ASN A 713 -13.90 -10.49 16.00
C ASN A 713 -13.69 -11.97 16.38
N LYS A 714 -14.37 -12.88 15.66
CA LYS A 714 -14.23 -14.33 15.87
C LYS A 714 -12.91 -14.91 15.35
N TYR A 715 -12.17 -14.14 14.57
CA TYR A 715 -10.98 -14.58 13.87
C TYR A 715 -9.71 -13.85 14.35
N LEU A 716 -9.75 -13.25 15.56
CA LEU A 716 -8.60 -12.54 16.13
C LEU A 716 -7.38 -13.48 16.26
N ASN A 717 -7.63 -14.76 16.56
CA ASN A 717 -6.60 -15.79 16.71
C ASN A 717 -6.31 -16.58 15.42
N ASP A 718 -6.94 -16.27 14.30
CA ASP A 718 -6.70 -16.91 12.99
C ASP A 718 -5.54 -16.18 12.25
N ASN A 719 -4.37 -16.07 12.88
CA ASN A 719 -3.12 -15.58 12.26
C ASN A 719 -2.56 -16.55 11.21
N GLU A 720 -3.37 -17.49 10.74
CA GLU A 720 -2.98 -18.44 9.72
C GLU A 720 -2.88 -17.78 8.33
N VAL A 721 -1.67 -17.37 7.96
CA VAL A 721 -1.25 -17.54 6.56
C VAL A 721 -1.16 -19.04 6.34
N LYS A 722 -2.23 -19.69 5.87
CA LYS A 722 -2.17 -21.07 5.39
C LYS A 722 -1.34 -21.11 4.11
N ILE A 723 -0.02 -21.06 4.28
CA ILE A 723 0.89 -21.56 3.27
C ILE A 723 0.79 -23.07 3.42
N ASP A 724 0.21 -23.71 2.40
CA ASP A 724 0.13 -25.18 2.35
C ASP A 724 1.56 -25.71 2.14
N VAL A 725 2.27 -25.90 3.24
CA VAL A 725 3.67 -26.35 3.29
C VAL A 725 3.83 -27.69 2.54
N LYS A 726 2.74 -28.49 2.45
CA LYS A 726 2.71 -29.72 1.65
C LYS A 726 2.78 -29.44 0.16
N LYS A 727 2.25 -28.31 -0.35
CA LYS A 727 2.41 -27.94 -1.77
C LYS A 727 3.79 -27.39 -2.07
N VAL A 728 4.46 -26.78 -1.10
CA VAL A 728 5.85 -26.32 -1.23
C VAL A 728 6.84 -27.51 -1.28
N ALA A 729 6.54 -28.58 -0.54
CA ALA A 729 7.36 -29.79 -0.55
C ALA A 729 7.08 -30.76 -1.73
N ALA A 730 5.91 -30.66 -2.37
CA ALA A 730 5.49 -31.57 -3.44
C ALA A 730 5.81 -31.07 -4.87
N SER A 731 6.42 -29.88 -5.01
CA SER A 731 6.87 -29.36 -6.32
C SER A 731 8.38 -29.54 -6.52
N LYS A 732 8.91 -30.68 -6.10
CA LYS A 732 10.25 -31.14 -6.51
C LYS A 732 10.22 -31.76 -7.88
#